data_180cceb686feaa107742d89a55d79e84
#
_entry.id   180cceb686feaa107742d89a55d79e84
#
_cell.length_a   1.000
_cell.length_b   1.000
_cell.length_c   1.000
_cell.angle_alpha   90.00
_cell.angle_beta   90.00
_cell.angle_gamma   90.00
#
_symmetry.space_group_name_H-M   'P 1'
#
loop_
_entity.id
_entity.type
_entity.pdbx_description
1 polymer ?
#
loop_
_entity_poly.entity_id
_entity_poly.type
_entity_poly.pdbx_seq_one_letter_code
_entity_poly.pdbx_strand_id
1 'polypeptide(L)'
;MASALSPNMSLRTGNFACASKTHVSVVNLNVENNGREPVYFTYYTPLHWLRDIILKDEHNVTKKNPLCLQPGDSYEIQIHLRCSLVGFYPATLAFEFKPDLEPSSAAFHIVRFIEAQCITALGMELAPIAPYKPRSLPAWTPEANFTIVDGQRPEGLSIMQLQNVIELKQYRVPAYVNQLIQSLKQSSNFCDKRRDLLESSLSWENYSEKFQLLLYLEERQMEVDIKRYNIPNSEKEEHAVMVRDRLNKKLLVLEVPGVSENRPSVLRGDSLLAYPAEEKGEKYRGYVHSVQLDSVKLGFSSKLLDRFVDNMKFNVEFIVNHLTVRVQHRAAELASTFRLREVLFPAAPADCSQQPELPHLRLFDSKLEKNPEQYQAVQHIVAGSSKPAPYLVFGPPGTGKTVTLVEAIKQIEKTQASCHILACAPSNSAADLLCTKILEHVDEHEVFRMYASSRDPKLVPEKLKACSNLVGDCYLFPAKERLMEYRIMVTTLLTAGRFVSGDIPDGHFTHVFVDEAGHAVETECLVPLAGLLNAESGQVVLAGDPKQLGPILRSPFALKYGMGVSLLERMMKDFALYQKDKGVFNNRFVTKLLRNYRSHPAILKVPNELFYDEELQCCADKMLRNSYCRWEYLKKKDFPVIFKGVTGVDDREASSPSFFNIAEVEVLMDYVKKLLQTQGKKGLATISPGDIGIIAPYRKQVQKIRKALEKVGKDFKFKDISTLKVGSVEEFQGQERRVIMVSTVRSSPNYVEIDKQFNLGFVKNEKRFNVAVTRAKALLIVVGNPRVLDTDPTWAHFIRYCRDEGGYDGYEHMEEDEDVVERLSRLYINIDVQVETAESAVQQHLDPEWRSDL
;
A
#
# COMPACT_ATOMS: atom_id res chain seq x y z
N MET A 1 15.45 -47.47 -28.73
CA MET A 1 16.59 -47.57 -27.83
C MET A 1 17.61 -46.54 -28.28
N ALA A 2 17.56 -45.35 -27.81
CA ALA A 2 18.60 -44.35 -28.01
C ALA A 2 19.24 -44.15 -26.62
N SER A 3 20.36 -44.81 -26.38
CA SER A 3 21.18 -44.57 -25.22
C SER A 3 21.76 -43.17 -25.29
N ALA A 4 21.34 -42.35 -24.36
CA ALA A 4 21.87 -41.01 -24.22
C ALA A 4 23.38 -41.07 -23.92
N LEU A 5 24.20 -40.72 -24.86
CA LEU A 5 25.56 -40.29 -24.61
C LEU A 5 25.46 -38.93 -23.87
N SER A 6 25.60 -38.98 -22.57
CA SER A 6 25.78 -37.78 -21.74
C SER A 6 27.15 -37.21 -22.13
N PRO A 7 27.28 -36.08 -22.78
CA PRO A 7 28.56 -35.51 -23.07
C PRO A 7 29.23 -35.05 -21.77
N ASN A 8 30.40 -35.63 -21.47
CA ASN A 8 31.25 -35.21 -20.37
C ASN A 8 31.95 -33.86 -20.69
N MET A 9 31.16 -32.85 -20.97
CA MET A 9 31.65 -31.49 -21.16
C MET A 9 31.24 -30.63 -19.98
N SER A 10 32.18 -29.93 -19.38
CA SER A 10 31.93 -28.99 -18.30
C SER A 10 32.17 -27.57 -18.75
N LEU A 11 31.25 -26.70 -18.40
CA LEU A 11 31.34 -25.25 -18.57
C LEU A 11 31.28 -24.63 -17.17
N ARG A 12 32.35 -23.94 -16.76
CA ARG A 12 32.40 -23.24 -15.48
C ARG A 12 32.19 -21.77 -15.72
N THR A 13 31.18 -21.20 -15.03
CA THR A 13 30.85 -19.78 -15.05
C THR A 13 31.04 -19.19 -13.67
N GLY A 14 31.48 -17.93 -13.61
CA GLY A 14 31.54 -17.13 -12.36
C GLY A 14 30.53 -16.00 -12.39
N ASN A 15 30.03 -15.59 -11.22
CA ASN A 15 29.19 -14.41 -11.08
C ASN A 15 30.04 -13.14 -11.14
N PHE A 16 29.58 -12.12 -11.88
CA PHE A 16 30.31 -10.89 -12.10
C PHE A 16 29.64 -9.70 -11.44
N ALA A 17 30.42 -8.91 -10.68
CA ALA A 17 30.04 -7.59 -10.23
C ALA A 17 30.96 -6.56 -10.91
N CYS A 18 30.38 -5.62 -11.64
CA CYS A 18 31.10 -4.54 -12.29
C CYS A 18 30.99 -3.26 -11.43
N ALA A 19 32.11 -2.77 -10.94
CA ALA A 19 32.14 -1.64 -9.99
C ALA A 19 32.09 -0.24 -10.67
N SER A 20 32.11 -0.12 -11.99
CA SER A 20 32.07 1.20 -12.66
C SER A 20 31.40 1.16 -14.02
N LYS A 21 30.71 2.25 -14.38
CA LYS A 21 29.90 2.43 -15.61
C LYS A 21 30.73 2.47 -16.91
N THR A 22 32.04 2.38 -16.85
CA THR A 22 32.95 2.57 -18.04
C THR A 22 33.91 1.42 -18.26
N HIS A 23 33.90 0.37 -17.47
CA HIS A 23 34.79 -0.76 -17.63
C HIS A 23 34.16 -1.87 -18.50
N VAL A 24 34.91 -2.34 -19.46
CA VAL A 24 34.64 -3.61 -20.14
C VAL A 24 35.19 -4.71 -19.24
N SER A 25 34.30 -5.52 -18.70
CA SER A 25 34.69 -6.71 -17.96
C SER A 25 34.81 -7.87 -18.93
N VAL A 26 35.98 -8.56 -18.92
CA VAL A 26 36.23 -9.72 -19.77
C VAL A 26 36.23 -10.96 -18.90
N VAL A 27 35.51 -11.98 -19.35
CA VAL A 27 35.38 -13.25 -18.66
C VAL A 27 35.62 -14.37 -19.65
N ASN A 28 36.36 -15.34 -19.18
CA ASN A 28 36.73 -16.49 -19.98
C ASN A 28 35.78 -17.65 -19.69
N LEU A 29 35.15 -18.14 -20.73
CA LEU A 29 34.32 -19.33 -20.72
C LEU A 29 35.10 -20.48 -21.34
N ASN A 30 35.38 -21.51 -20.54
CA ASN A 30 36.13 -22.66 -21.02
C ASN A 30 35.19 -23.76 -21.50
N VAL A 31 35.38 -24.19 -22.73
CA VAL A 31 34.75 -25.34 -23.37
C VAL A 31 35.71 -26.52 -23.28
N GLU A 32 35.43 -27.51 -22.45
CA GLU A 32 36.31 -28.65 -22.20
C GLU A 32 35.70 -29.94 -22.71
N ASN A 33 36.48 -30.74 -23.47
CA ASN A 33 36.08 -32.08 -23.87
C ASN A 33 36.54 -33.09 -22.81
N ASN A 34 35.65 -33.42 -21.86
CA ASN A 34 35.88 -34.44 -20.83
C ASN A 34 35.48 -35.87 -21.29
N GLY A 35 35.16 -36.05 -22.58
CA GLY A 35 34.80 -37.32 -23.20
C GLY A 35 36.00 -38.19 -23.47
N ARG A 36 35.76 -39.34 -24.11
CA ARG A 36 36.81 -40.25 -24.56
C ARG A 36 37.09 -40.16 -26.06
N GLU A 37 36.28 -39.40 -26.81
CA GLU A 37 36.35 -39.28 -28.24
C GLU A 37 36.50 -37.79 -28.65
N PRO A 38 37.13 -37.51 -29.78
CA PRO A 38 37.18 -36.16 -30.33
C PRO A 38 35.77 -35.63 -30.63
N VAL A 39 35.55 -34.34 -30.44
CA VAL A 39 34.28 -33.66 -30.72
C VAL A 39 34.57 -32.38 -31.48
N TYR A 40 33.79 -32.11 -32.51
CA TYR A 40 33.88 -30.84 -33.26
C TYR A 40 32.98 -29.80 -32.67
N PHE A 41 33.56 -28.73 -32.16
CA PHE A 41 32.86 -27.51 -31.79
C PHE A 41 32.60 -26.69 -33.05
N THR A 42 31.32 -26.65 -33.49
CA THR A 42 30.95 -26.15 -34.81
C THR A 42 30.42 -24.75 -34.81
N TYR A 43 29.75 -24.33 -33.71
CA TYR A 43 29.10 -23.04 -33.65
C TYR A 43 28.74 -22.67 -32.25
N TYR A 44 28.70 -21.37 -31.95
CA TYR A 44 28.09 -20.83 -30.75
C TYR A 44 27.39 -19.51 -31.05
N THR A 45 26.32 -19.21 -30.30
CA THR A 45 25.54 -18.00 -30.50
C THR A 45 24.74 -17.65 -29.25
N PRO A 46 24.51 -16.36 -28.98
CA PRO A 46 23.45 -15.98 -28.06
C PRO A 46 22.09 -16.35 -28.66
N LEU A 47 21.19 -16.85 -27.86
CA LEU A 47 19.82 -17.20 -28.27
C LEU A 47 18.89 -15.97 -28.37
N HIS A 48 19.33 -14.83 -27.89
CA HIS A 48 18.66 -13.56 -28.05
C HIS A 48 19.69 -12.47 -28.31
N TRP A 49 19.25 -11.34 -28.84
CA TRP A 49 20.14 -10.25 -29.16
C TRP A 49 20.71 -9.61 -27.88
N LEU A 50 22.04 -9.55 -27.80
CA LEU A 50 22.77 -8.99 -26.67
C LEU A 50 23.43 -7.67 -27.08
N ARG A 51 22.96 -6.55 -26.56
CA ARG A 51 23.52 -5.23 -26.85
C ARG A 51 24.83 -4.97 -26.10
N ASP A 52 24.94 -5.53 -24.92
CA ASP A 52 25.99 -5.21 -23.94
C ASP A 52 27.01 -6.35 -23.77
N ILE A 53 26.83 -7.47 -24.46
CA ILE A 53 27.69 -8.65 -24.39
C ILE A 53 28.23 -8.98 -25.79
N ILE A 54 29.54 -9.04 -25.92
CA ILE A 54 30.23 -9.42 -27.14
C ILE A 54 31.06 -10.67 -26.86
N LEU A 55 30.87 -11.71 -27.68
CA LEU A 55 31.65 -12.94 -27.62
C LEU A 55 32.81 -12.87 -28.58
N LYS A 56 34.00 -13.25 -28.11
CA LYS A 56 35.21 -13.34 -28.93
C LYS A 56 35.94 -14.64 -28.62
N ASP A 57 36.48 -15.24 -29.66
CA ASP A 57 37.34 -16.41 -29.57
C ASP A 57 38.49 -16.31 -30.53
N GLU A 58 39.58 -17.01 -30.26
CA GLU A 58 40.82 -16.92 -31.02
C GLU A 58 40.69 -17.51 -32.43
N HIS A 59 39.99 -18.63 -32.59
CA HIS A 59 39.83 -19.31 -33.88
C HIS A 59 38.63 -18.86 -34.71
N ASN A 60 37.80 -17.95 -34.21
CA ASN A 60 36.55 -17.54 -34.83
C ASN A 60 35.70 -18.75 -35.25
N VAL A 61 35.31 -19.57 -34.28
CA VAL A 61 34.57 -20.81 -34.51
C VAL A 61 33.22 -20.53 -35.17
N THR A 62 33.01 -21.11 -36.32
CA THR A 62 31.78 -21.01 -37.10
C THR A 62 31.52 -22.35 -37.80
N LYS A 63 30.31 -22.55 -38.33
CA LYS A 63 29.96 -23.76 -39.12
C LYS A 63 30.90 -23.98 -40.32
N LYS A 64 31.59 -22.94 -40.79
CA LYS A 64 32.58 -23.02 -41.87
C LYS A 64 34.00 -23.22 -41.32
N ASN A 65 34.26 -22.95 -40.08
CA ASN A 65 35.54 -23.09 -39.42
C ASN A 65 35.34 -23.81 -38.05
N PRO A 66 34.99 -25.11 -38.05
CA PRO A 66 34.80 -25.87 -36.83
C PRO A 66 36.14 -26.21 -36.16
N LEU A 67 36.14 -26.25 -34.82
CA LEU A 67 37.30 -26.60 -34.00
C LEU A 67 37.17 -28.03 -33.52
N CYS A 68 38.18 -28.90 -33.80
CA CYS A 68 38.24 -30.23 -33.21
C CYS A 68 38.86 -30.17 -31.82
N LEU A 69 38.12 -30.63 -30.83
CA LEU A 69 38.57 -30.77 -29.44
C LEU A 69 38.86 -32.24 -29.13
N GLN A 70 40.14 -32.57 -28.92
CA GLN A 70 40.56 -33.89 -28.47
C GLN A 70 40.11 -34.15 -27.00
N PRO A 71 40.03 -35.39 -26.56
CA PRO A 71 39.84 -35.72 -25.16
C PRO A 71 40.82 -34.97 -24.25
N GLY A 72 40.35 -34.16 -23.31
CA GLY A 72 41.15 -33.34 -22.41
C GLY A 72 41.51 -31.97 -22.93
N ASP A 73 41.14 -31.60 -24.17
CA ASP A 73 41.35 -30.25 -24.66
C ASP A 73 40.36 -29.26 -24.04
N SER A 74 40.88 -28.04 -23.80
CA SER A 74 40.10 -26.89 -23.35
C SER A 74 40.26 -25.75 -24.32
N TYR A 75 39.13 -25.10 -24.64
CA TYR A 75 39.08 -23.95 -25.53
C TYR A 75 38.41 -22.76 -24.86
N GLU A 76 39.02 -21.58 -24.93
CA GLU A 76 38.57 -20.37 -24.27
C GLU A 76 37.74 -19.47 -25.17
N ILE A 77 36.58 -19.03 -24.71
CA ILE A 77 35.77 -18.00 -25.34
C ILE A 77 35.70 -16.80 -24.39
N GLN A 78 36.04 -15.62 -24.87
CA GLN A 78 36.00 -14.40 -24.12
C GLN A 78 34.62 -13.74 -24.19
N ILE A 79 34.02 -13.48 -23.05
CA ILE A 79 32.79 -12.73 -22.92
C ILE A 79 33.15 -11.32 -22.49
N HIS A 80 32.96 -10.36 -23.40
CA HIS A 80 33.17 -8.94 -23.13
C HIS A 80 31.86 -8.31 -22.74
N LEU A 81 31.73 -7.95 -21.48
CA LEU A 81 30.56 -7.25 -20.93
C LEU A 81 30.81 -5.75 -20.85
N ARG A 82 29.99 -4.95 -21.53
CA ARG A 82 30.03 -3.48 -21.51
C ARG A 82 28.73 -2.92 -20.93
N CYS A 83 28.67 -2.79 -19.63
CA CYS A 83 27.48 -2.23 -18.97
C CYS A 83 27.52 -0.69 -19.02
N SER A 84 26.52 -0.10 -19.65
CA SER A 84 26.29 1.35 -19.66
C SER A 84 25.36 1.81 -18.55
N LEU A 85 24.52 0.90 -18.04
CA LEU A 85 23.50 1.16 -17.02
C LEU A 85 23.67 0.19 -15.85
N VAL A 86 23.23 0.61 -14.67
CA VAL A 86 23.04 -0.27 -13.53
C VAL A 86 21.89 -1.24 -13.86
N GLY A 87 22.06 -2.52 -13.57
CA GLY A 87 21.04 -3.50 -13.85
C GLY A 87 21.53 -4.94 -13.89
N PHE A 88 20.63 -5.83 -14.29
CA PHE A 88 20.85 -7.24 -14.46
C PHE A 88 20.80 -7.61 -15.94
N TYR A 89 21.82 -8.28 -16.43
CA TYR A 89 22.04 -8.62 -17.83
C TYR A 89 22.14 -10.14 -17.98
N PRO A 90 21.02 -10.85 -18.10
CA PRO A 90 21.04 -12.29 -18.36
C PRO A 90 21.39 -12.55 -19.83
N ALA A 91 22.19 -13.58 -20.08
CA ALA A 91 22.52 -14.04 -21.41
C ALA A 91 22.35 -15.55 -21.51
N THR A 92 21.67 -16.02 -22.55
CA THR A 92 21.54 -17.43 -22.84
C THR A 92 22.38 -17.74 -24.08
N LEU A 93 23.38 -18.62 -23.91
CA LEU A 93 24.28 -19.01 -24.98
C LEU A 93 24.04 -20.46 -25.36
N ALA A 94 23.98 -20.73 -26.65
CA ALA A 94 23.91 -22.08 -27.21
C ALA A 94 25.23 -22.43 -27.90
N PHE A 95 25.74 -23.62 -27.65
CA PHE A 95 26.96 -24.18 -28.20
C PHE A 95 26.58 -25.45 -28.94
N GLU A 96 26.96 -25.53 -30.24
CA GLU A 96 26.67 -26.67 -31.11
C GLU A 96 27.93 -27.52 -31.27
N PHE A 97 27.78 -28.80 -31.10
CA PHE A 97 28.84 -29.80 -31.25
C PHE A 97 28.39 -30.92 -32.16
N LYS A 98 29.37 -31.53 -32.85
CA LYS A 98 29.15 -32.71 -33.66
C LYS A 98 30.23 -33.78 -33.38
N PRO A 99 29.89 -35.06 -33.44
CA PRO A 99 30.89 -36.13 -33.30
C PRO A 99 31.87 -36.18 -34.46
N ASP A 100 31.41 -35.81 -35.66
CA ASP A 100 32.19 -35.72 -36.88
C ASP A 100 31.64 -34.63 -37.82
N LEU A 101 32.29 -34.36 -38.94
CA LEU A 101 31.89 -33.33 -39.92
C LEU A 101 31.03 -33.86 -41.07
N GLU A 102 30.56 -35.13 -41.00
CA GLU A 102 29.69 -35.68 -42.01
C GLU A 102 28.33 -34.95 -42.04
N PRO A 103 27.78 -34.68 -43.24
CA PRO A 103 26.50 -33.96 -43.33
C PRO A 103 25.33 -34.66 -42.67
N SER A 104 25.40 -35.99 -42.48
CA SER A 104 24.39 -36.83 -41.84
C SER A 104 24.50 -36.87 -40.35
N SER A 105 25.60 -36.39 -39.78
CA SER A 105 25.82 -36.43 -38.33
C SER A 105 24.99 -35.42 -37.58
N ALA A 106 24.22 -35.93 -36.60
CA ALA A 106 23.36 -35.10 -35.75
C ALA A 106 24.18 -34.19 -34.82
N ALA A 107 23.90 -32.91 -34.86
CA ALA A 107 24.46 -31.97 -33.92
C ALA A 107 23.77 -32.09 -32.57
N PHE A 108 24.49 -31.91 -31.46
CA PHE A 108 23.92 -31.73 -30.13
C PHE A 108 24.28 -30.34 -29.61
N HIS A 109 23.42 -29.82 -28.77
CA HIS A 109 23.55 -28.47 -28.24
C HIS A 109 23.69 -28.47 -26.74
N ILE A 110 24.55 -27.60 -26.22
CA ILE A 110 24.65 -27.29 -24.81
C ILE A 110 24.23 -25.83 -24.64
N VAL A 111 23.24 -25.60 -23.74
CA VAL A 111 22.78 -24.25 -23.42
C VAL A 111 23.31 -23.86 -22.03
N ARG A 112 23.82 -22.64 -21.92
CA ARG A 112 24.30 -22.08 -20.68
C ARG A 112 23.71 -20.69 -20.46
N PHE A 113 23.36 -20.46 -19.18
CA PHE A 113 22.88 -19.18 -18.69
C PHE A 113 24.03 -18.45 -18.04
N ILE A 114 24.21 -17.20 -18.42
CA ILE A 114 25.19 -16.28 -17.84
C ILE A 114 24.41 -15.14 -17.25
N GLU A 115 24.75 -14.80 -16.02
CA GLU A 115 24.15 -13.69 -15.29
C GLU A 115 25.23 -12.67 -14.98
N ALA A 116 25.04 -11.45 -15.45
CA ALA A 116 25.90 -10.33 -15.14
C ALA A 116 25.08 -9.26 -14.41
N GLN A 117 25.62 -8.74 -13.32
CA GLN A 117 25.00 -7.67 -12.54
C GLN A 117 25.94 -6.47 -12.50
N CYS A 118 25.46 -5.32 -12.94
CA CYS A 118 26.15 -4.04 -12.81
C CYS A 118 25.55 -3.27 -11.64
N ILE A 119 26.30 -3.18 -10.55
CA ILE A 119 25.90 -2.47 -9.32
C ILE A 119 27.04 -1.57 -8.84
N THR A 120 26.71 -0.44 -8.19
CA THR A 120 27.70 0.43 -7.58
C THR A 120 28.07 -0.02 -6.15
N ALA A 121 29.01 0.68 -5.51
CA ALA A 121 29.34 0.43 -4.10
C ALA A 121 28.10 0.60 -3.18
N LEU A 122 27.19 1.52 -3.51
CA LEU A 122 25.93 1.67 -2.79
C LEU A 122 25.07 0.41 -2.93
N GLY A 123 24.98 -0.15 -4.13
CA GLY A 123 24.22 -1.37 -4.40
C GLY A 123 24.76 -2.58 -3.64
N MET A 124 26.09 -2.70 -3.55
CA MET A 124 26.73 -3.77 -2.76
C MET A 124 26.37 -3.70 -1.27
N GLU A 125 26.30 -2.51 -0.69
CA GLU A 125 25.89 -2.33 0.71
C GLU A 125 24.40 -2.60 0.96
N LEU A 126 23.59 -2.47 -0.06
CA LEU A 126 22.16 -2.73 0.00
C LEU A 126 21.78 -4.18 -0.35
N ALA A 127 22.74 -4.98 -0.83
CA ALA A 127 22.53 -6.38 -1.18
C ALA A 127 21.91 -7.19 -0.03
N PRO A 128 21.22 -8.31 -0.32
CA PRO A 128 20.72 -9.20 0.72
C PRO A 128 21.86 -9.72 1.60
N ILE A 129 21.64 -9.73 2.91
CA ILE A 129 22.63 -10.26 3.86
C ILE A 129 22.74 -11.78 3.74
N ALA A 130 21.60 -12.45 3.46
CA ALA A 130 21.51 -13.88 3.24
C ALA A 130 20.35 -14.22 2.31
N PRO A 131 20.37 -15.40 1.64
CA PRO A 131 19.25 -15.87 0.83
C PRO A 131 17.97 -15.98 1.63
N TYR A 132 16.84 -15.65 1.00
CA TYR A 132 15.52 -15.76 1.62
C TYR A 132 15.19 -17.22 1.99
N LYS A 133 14.69 -17.41 3.20
CA LYS A 133 14.15 -18.69 3.67
C LYS A 133 12.68 -18.49 4.04
N PRO A 134 11.75 -19.26 3.44
CA PRO A 134 10.34 -19.21 3.79
C PRO A 134 10.14 -19.50 5.27
N ARG A 135 9.24 -18.78 5.91
CA ARG A 135 8.88 -19.00 7.31
C ARG A 135 7.89 -20.15 7.41
N SER A 136 8.14 -21.10 8.28
CA SER A 136 7.12 -22.04 8.73
C SER A 136 6.24 -21.37 9.78
N LEU A 137 4.92 -21.36 9.57
CA LEU A 137 3.99 -20.98 10.62
C LEU A 137 4.09 -21.97 11.77
N PRO A 138 4.18 -21.51 13.04
CA PRO A 138 4.12 -22.44 14.17
C PRO A 138 2.79 -23.19 14.13
N ALA A 139 2.86 -24.52 14.30
CA ALA A 139 1.67 -25.36 14.40
C ALA A 139 0.80 -24.85 15.55
N TRP A 140 -0.51 -24.76 15.30
CA TRP A 140 -1.46 -24.39 16.35
C TRP A 140 -1.44 -25.46 17.45
N THR A 141 -0.98 -25.10 18.65
CA THR A 141 -1.06 -25.93 19.83
C THR A 141 -2.25 -25.49 20.66
N PRO A 142 -3.10 -26.42 21.15
CA PRO A 142 -4.18 -26.06 22.05
C PRO A 142 -3.62 -25.32 23.26
N GLU A 143 -4.29 -24.22 23.63
CA GLU A 143 -3.88 -23.43 24.79
C GLU A 143 -3.98 -24.28 26.08
N ALA A 144 -2.88 -24.39 26.80
CA ALA A 144 -2.90 -24.91 28.14
C ALA A 144 -3.64 -23.93 29.07
N ASN A 145 -4.37 -24.45 30.08
CA ASN A 145 -4.97 -23.59 31.09
C ASN A 145 -3.90 -22.81 31.84
N PHE A 146 -3.96 -21.47 31.76
CA PHE A 146 -3.07 -20.58 32.50
C PHE A 146 -3.86 -19.44 33.13
N THR A 147 -3.30 -18.87 34.19
CA THR A 147 -3.88 -17.72 34.88
C THR A 147 -3.26 -16.43 34.34
N ILE A 148 -4.08 -15.46 33.94
CA ILE A 148 -3.61 -14.15 33.52
C ILE A 148 -3.59 -13.20 34.70
N VAL A 149 -2.41 -12.63 34.98
CA VAL A 149 -2.23 -11.57 35.98
C VAL A 149 -2.26 -10.23 35.26
N ASP A 150 -3.25 -9.38 35.54
CA ASP A 150 -3.45 -8.10 34.85
C ASP A 150 -2.41 -7.06 35.28
N GLY A 151 -1.95 -6.25 34.33
CA GLY A 151 -0.96 -5.20 34.53
C GLY A 151 -1.58 -3.81 34.80
N GLN A 152 -0.72 -2.79 34.75
CA GLN A 152 -1.11 -1.41 34.96
C GLN A 152 -1.39 -0.72 33.61
N ARG A 153 -2.60 -0.20 33.49
CA ARG A 153 -3.01 0.58 32.31
C ARG A 153 -2.37 1.98 32.33
N PRO A 154 -2.13 2.58 31.14
CA PRO A 154 -1.70 3.97 31.06
C PRO A 154 -2.67 4.92 31.78
N GLU A 155 -2.11 5.97 32.38
CA GLU A 155 -2.90 7.03 32.98
C GLU A 155 -3.80 7.68 31.93
N GLY A 156 -5.01 8.06 32.33
CA GLY A 156 -6.05 8.65 31.46
C GLY A 156 -6.96 7.64 30.77
N LEU A 157 -6.53 6.39 30.54
CA LEU A 157 -7.43 5.36 29.97
C LEU A 157 -8.48 4.82 30.95
N SER A 158 -8.25 5.01 32.24
CA SER A 158 -9.19 4.63 33.31
C SER A 158 -10.18 5.75 33.70
N ILE A 159 -9.94 6.99 33.21
CA ILE A 159 -10.81 8.13 33.49
C ILE A 159 -11.80 8.26 32.34
N MET A 160 -13.01 7.74 32.52
CA MET A 160 -14.09 7.86 31.54
C MET A 160 -15.10 8.93 32.02
N GLN A 161 -15.06 10.12 31.40
CA GLN A 161 -16.12 11.13 31.59
C GLN A 161 -17.38 10.76 30.78
N LEU A 162 -17.19 10.31 29.51
CA LEU A 162 -18.27 9.73 28.71
C LEU A 162 -18.51 8.30 29.20
N GLN A 163 -19.58 8.08 29.91
CA GLN A 163 -19.97 6.77 30.43
C GLN A 163 -20.38 5.86 29.27
N ASN A 164 -20.00 4.58 29.33
CA ASN A 164 -20.51 3.57 28.41
C ASN A 164 -21.89 3.12 28.87
N VAL A 165 -22.93 3.81 28.40
CA VAL A 165 -24.34 3.48 28.71
C VAL A 165 -24.78 2.27 27.88
N ILE A 166 -24.42 2.24 26.60
CA ILE A 166 -24.69 1.12 25.69
C ILE A 166 -23.47 0.23 25.63
N GLU A 167 -23.58 -0.97 26.16
CA GLU A 167 -22.48 -1.94 26.15
C GLU A 167 -22.14 -2.40 24.73
N LEU A 168 -20.85 -2.44 24.42
CA LEU A 168 -20.34 -3.03 23.19
C LEU A 168 -20.15 -4.54 23.39
N LYS A 169 -20.98 -5.35 22.74
CA LYS A 169 -20.93 -6.81 22.79
C LYS A 169 -19.55 -7.36 22.40
N GLN A 170 -19.21 -8.56 22.86
CA GLN A 170 -17.90 -9.16 22.61
C GLN A 170 -17.73 -9.67 21.17
N TYR A 171 -18.82 -10.02 20.46
CA TYR A 171 -18.79 -10.54 19.08
C TYR A 171 -17.68 -11.59 18.86
N ARG A 172 -17.64 -12.61 19.74
CA ARG A 172 -16.62 -13.68 19.63
C ARG A 172 -16.76 -14.43 18.33
N VAL A 173 -15.63 -14.72 17.67
CA VAL A 173 -15.62 -15.51 16.44
C VAL A 173 -16.22 -16.89 16.68
N PRO A 174 -17.30 -17.25 15.99
CA PRO A 174 -17.95 -18.54 16.20
C PRO A 174 -17.07 -19.71 15.76
N ALA A 175 -17.20 -20.84 16.42
CA ALA A 175 -16.38 -22.05 16.14
C ALA A 175 -16.49 -22.53 14.69
N TYR A 176 -17.66 -22.38 14.05
CA TYR A 176 -17.89 -22.78 12.67
C TYR A 176 -17.03 -22.02 11.65
N VAL A 177 -16.52 -20.82 11.98
CA VAL A 177 -15.71 -20.02 11.05
C VAL A 177 -14.45 -20.78 10.65
N ASN A 178 -13.83 -21.53 11.55
CA ASN A 178 -12.65 -22.34 11.23
C ASN A 178 -12.98 -23.45 10.21
N GLN A 179 -14.15 -24.11 10.37
CA GLN A 179 -14.61 -25.14 9.42
C GLN A 179 -14.95 -24.52 8.06
N LEU A 180 -15.57 -23.36 8.05
CA LEU A 180 -15.85 -22.60 6.84
C LEU A 180 -14.56 -22.25 6.09
N ILE A 181 -13.55 -21.73 6.78
CA ILE A 181 -12.25 -21.39 6.17
C ILE A 181 -11.61 -22.63 5.55
N GLN A 182 -11.63 -23.77 6.23
CA GLN A 182 -11.11 -25.02 5.68
C GLN A 182 -11.86 -25.47 4.42
N SER A 183 -13.20 -25.38 4.41
CA SER A 183 -14.02 -25.70 3.25
C SER A 183 -13.76 -24.77 2.06
N LEU A 184 -13.52 -23.49 2.33
CA LEU A 184 -13.19 -22.50 1.29
C LEU A 184 -11.79 -22.76 0.68
N LYS A 185 -10.83 -23.23 1.48
CA LYS A 185 -9.48 -23.60 0.99
C LYS A 185 -9.49 -24.86 0.10
N GLN A 186 -10.32 -25.84 0.44
CA GLN A 186 -10.33 -27.15 -0.23
C GLN A 186 -11.20 -27.21 -1.50
N SER A 187 -11.91 -26.15 -1.86
CA SER A 187 -12.89 -26.13 -2.96
C SER A 187 -13.87 -27.31 -2.92
N SER A 188 -14.14 -27.84 -1.73
CA SER A 188 -15.04 -28.99 -1.55
C SER A 188 -16.48 -28.56 -1.81
N ASN A 189 -17.26 -29.42 -2.49
CA ASN A 189 -18.69 -29.22 -2.76
C ASN A 189 -19.56 -29.38 -1.50
N PHE A 190 -19.04 -29.04 -0.34
CA PHE A 190 -19.79 -29.09 0.91
C PHE A 190 -20.82 -27.96 0.92
N CYS A 191 -22.10 -28.31 0.84
CA CYS A 191 -23.22 -27.38 0.89
C CYS A 191 -23.35 -26.80 2.29
N ASP A 192 -22.77 -25.61 2.51
CA ASP A 192 -22.90 -24.85 3.77
C ASP A 192 -23.69 -23.56 3.47
N LYS A 193 -24.80 -23.37 4.16
CA LYS A 193 -25.63 -22.16 4.07
C LYS A 193 -24.83 -20.86 4.23
N ARG A 194 -23.70 -20.92 4.93
CA ARG A 194 -22.80 -19.78 5.14
C ARG A 194 -21.97 -19.47 3.92
N ARG A 195 -21.57 -20.50 3.18
CA ARG A 195 -20.93 -20.34 1.88
C ARG A 195 -21.89 -19.73 0.89
N ASP A 196 -23.14 -20.23 0.86
CA ASP A 196 -24.20 -19.66 0.02
C ASP A 196 -24.45 -18.19 0.34
N LEU A 197 -24.40 -17.81 1.64
CA LEU A 197 -24.50 -16.42 2.07
C LEU A 197 -23.33 -15.57 1.56
N LEU A 198 -22.10 -16.07 1.60
CA LEU A 198 -20.93 -15.36 1.07
C LEU A 198 -21.02 -15.17 -0.45
N GLU A 199 -21.47 -16.20 -1.17
CA GLU A 199 -21.58 -16.24 -2.63
C GLU A 199 -22.82 -15.46 -3.14
N SER A 200 -23.83 -15.24 -2.29
CA SER A 200 -25.03 -14.48 -2.65
C SER A 200 -24.72 -13.01 -2.94
N SER A 201 -25.52 -12.38 -3.80
CA SER A 201 -25.47 -10.94 -3.97
C SER A 201 -25.84 -10.21 -2.69
N LEU A 202 -25.24 -9.05 -2.43
CA LEU A 202 -25.59 -8.23 -1.27
C LEU A 202 -26.97 -7.63 -1.45
N SER A 203 -27.86 -7.87 -0.49
CA SER A 203 -29.20 -7.31 -0.42
C SER A 203 -29.48 -6.76 0.98
N TRP A 204 -30.55 -6.01 1.12
CA TRP A 204 -30.95 -5.53 2.45
C TRP A 204 -31.25 -6.67 3.42
N GLU A 205 -31.84 -7.74 2.93
CA GLU A 205 -32.26 -8.90 3.72
C GLU A 205 -31.09 -9.68 4.31
N ASN A 206 -29.95 -9.74 3.58
CA ASN A 206 -28.75 -10.45 4.04
C ASN A 206 -27.64 -9.50 4.54
N TYR A 207 -27.87 -8.20 4.53
CA TYR A 207 -26.86 -7.16 4.78
C TYR A 207 -26.08 -7.37 6.08
N SER A 208 -26.80 -7.39 7.20
CA SER A 208 -26.16 -7.51 8.52
C SER A 208 -25.46 -8.86 8.68
N GLU A 209 -26.13 -9.96 8.29
CA GLU A 209 -25.59 -11.31 8.47
C GLU A 209 -24.33 -11.53 7.61
N LYS A 210 -24.36 -11.07 6.36
CA LYS A 210 -23.22 -11.20 5.46
C LYS A 210 -22.02 -10.39 5.93
N PHE A 211 -22.20 -9.12 6.34
CA PHE A 211 -21.11 -8.30 6.85
C PHE A 211 -20.55 -8.81 8.18
N GLN A 212 -21.39 -9.34 9.07
CA GLN A 212 -20.90 -9.98 10.28
C GLN A 212 -20.04 -11.20 9.97
N LEU A 213 -20.43 -12.03 9.01
CA LEU A 213 -19.63 -13.18 8.59
C LEU A 213 -18.28 -12.76 7.97
N LEU A 214 -18.28 -11.72 7.13
CA LEU A 214 -17.06 -11.15 6.54
C LEU A 214 -16.13 -10.57 7.61
N LEU A 215 -16.66 -9.88 8.61
CA LEU A 215 -15.89 -9.36 9.75
C LEU A 215 -15.26 -10.49 10.58
N TYR A 216 -15.96 -11.61 10.81
CA TYR A 216 -15.35 -12.78 11.46
C TYR A 216 -14.20 -13.40 10.66
N LEU A 217 -14.30 -13.42 9.33
CA LEU A 217 -13.20 -13.88 8.47
C LEU A 217 -11.99 -12.95 8.57
N GLU A 218 -12.22 -11.64 8.59
CA GLU A 218 -11.17 -10.64 8.76
C GLU A 218 -10.50 -10.75 10.13
N GLU A 219 -11.31 -10.83 11.21
CA GLU A 219 -10.82 -10.96 12.58
C GLU A 219 -9.99 -12.23 12.76
N ARG A 220 -10.41 -13.35 12.17
CA ARG A 220 -9.67 -14.60 12.23
C ARG A 220 -8.31 -14.51 11.55
N GLN A 221 -8.24 -13.79 10.42
CA GLN A 221 -6.96 -13.52 9.77
C GLN A 221 -6.07 -12.62 10.63
N MET A 222 -6.62 -11.58 11.27
CA MET A 222 -5.87 -10.72 12.19
C MET A 222 -5.24 -11.53 13.34
N GLU A 223 -5.99 -12.49 13.92
CA GLU A 223 -5.49 -13.37 14.98
C GLU A 223 -4.37 -14.29 14.52
N VAL A 224 -4.41 -14.76 13.28
CA VAL A 224 -3.34 -15.58 12.70
C VAL A 224 -2.10 -14.74 12.44
N ASP A 225 -2.28 -13.55 11.87
CA ASP A 225 -1.18 -12.68 11.48
C ASP A 225 -0.39 -12.16 12.68
N ILE A 226 -1.06 -11.77 13.76
CA ILE A 226 -0.37 -11.20 14.92
C ILE A 226 0.54 -12.22 15.63
N LYS A 227 0.19 -13.52 15.59
CA LYS A 227 0.98 -14.59 16.21
C LYS A 227 2.39 -14.72 15.62
N ARG A 228 2.61 -14.22 14.42
CA ARG A 228 3.92 -14.23 13.76
C ARG A 228 4.95 -13.33 14.43
N TYR A 229 4.49 -12.37 15.21
CA TYR A 229 5.33 -11.45 15.96
C TYR A 229 5.65 -11.92 17.38
N ASN A 230 5.09 -13.05 17.82
CA ASN A 230 5.40 -13.64 19.12
C ASN A 230 6.90 -13.89 19.25
N ILE A 231 7.44 -13.74 20.44
CA ILE A 231 8.87 -13.94 20.73
C ILE A 231 8.99 -15.08 21.75
N PRO A 232 9.79 -16.11 21.54
CA PRO A 232 10.59 -16.36 20.33
C PRO A 232 9.73 -16.73 19.11
N ASN A 233 10.28 -16.51 17.94
CA ASN A 233 9.67 -16.91 16.68
C ASN A 233 10.73 -17.47 15.73
N SER A 234 10.34 -17.84 14.52
CA SER A 234 11.26 -18.41 13.52
C SER A 234 12.39 -17.48 13.05
N GLU A 235 12.29 -16.18 13.33
CA GLU A 235 13.34 -15.18 13.04
C GLU A 235 14.23 -14.90 14.22
N LYS A 236 13.66 -14.90 15.41
CA LYS A 236 14.32 -14.59 16.66
C LYS A 236 14.14 -15.82 17.57
N GLU A 237 15.09 -16.73 17.49
CA GLU A 237 15.10 -17.95 18.32
C GLU A 237 15.34 -17.60 19.80
N GLU A 238 15.88 -16.41 20.05
CA GLU A 238 16.15 -15.93 21.41
C GLU A 238 14.89 -15.37 22.06
N HIS A 239 14.75 -15.67 23.35
CA HIS A 239 13.71 -15.10 24.19
C HIS A 239 13.84 -13.58 24.30
N ALA A 240 12.71 -12.90 24.52
CA ALA A 240 12.71 -11.48 24.76
C ALA A 240 13.41 -11.13 26.08
N VAL A 241 14.20 -10.06 26.05
CA VAL A 241 14.77 -9.44 27.25
C VAL A 241 14.17 -8.06 27.41
N MET A 242 13.69 -7.74 28.60
CA MET A 242 13.16 -6.43 28.93
C MET A 242 14.14 -5.71 29.86
N VAL A 243 14.08 -4.37 29.85
CA VAL A 243 14.84 -3.52 30.76
C VAL A 243 13.91 -2.53 31.48
N ARG A 244 14.27 -2.11 32.69
CA ARG A 244 13.48 -1.06 33.36
C ARG A 244 13.64 0.26 32.65
N ASP A 245 12.53 0.99 32.47
CA ASP A 245 12.59 2.33 31.91
C ASP A 245 13.40 3.28 32.80
N ARG A 246 14.25 4.12 32.18
CA ARG A 246 15.12 5.04 32.90
C ARG A 246 14.36 6.13 33.66
N LEU A 247 13.26 6.60 33.07
CA LEU A 247 12.45 7.69 33.64
C LEU A 247 11.36 7.18 34.60
N ASN A 248 10.78 6.03 34.32
CA ASN A 248 9.72 5.45 35.14
C ASN A 248 10.01 3.97 35.46
N LYS A 249 10.57 3.73 36.64
CA LYS A 249 10.96 2.38 37.12
C LYS A 249 9.80 1.38 37.21
N LYS A 250 8.54 1.83 37.12
CA LYS A 250 7.35 0.97 37.10
C LYS A 250 7.05 0.40 35.70
N LEU A 251 7.77 0.87 34.67
CA LEU A 251 7.60 0.39 33.30
C LEU A 251 8.78 -0.46 32.86
N LEU A 252 8.50 -1.48 32.07
CA LEU A 252 9.49 -2.27 31.38
C LEU A 252 9.52 -1.89 29.87
N VAL A 253 10.71 -1.85 29.30
CA VAL A 253 10.92 -1.56 27.90
C VAL A 253 11.21 -2.87 27.18
N LEU A 254 10.42 -3.20 26.18
CA LEU A 254 10.59 -4.35 25.29
C LEU A 254 11.05 -3.83 23.93
N GLU A 255 12.13 -4.39 23.40
CA GLU A 255 12.58 -4.12 22.04
C GLU A 255 11.71 -4.91 21.03
N VAL A 256 11.04 -4.18 20.15
CA VAL A 256 10.14 -4.70 19.11
C VAL A 256 10.51 -4.02 17.78
N PRO A 257 11.49 -4.55 17.05
CA PRO A 257 11.89 -3.98 15.75
C PRO A 257 10.72 -3.92 14.78
N GLY A 258 10.49 -2.73 14.20
CA GLY A 258 9.40 -2.50 13.26
C GLY A 258 8.06 -2.08 13.89
N VAL A 259 7.98 -1.90 15.22
CA VAL A 259 6.74 -1.44 15.87
C VAL A 259 6.31 -0.05 15.42
N SER A 260 7.23 0.85 15.15
CA SER A 260 6.92 2.18 14.57
C SER A 260 6.34 2.12 13.17
N GLU A 261 6.47 0.98 12.53
CA GLU A 261 5.98 0.69 11.21
C GLU A 261 4.73 -0.22 11.25
N ASN A 262 4.09 -0.32 12.43
CA ASN A 262 2.93 -1.18 12.70
C ASN A 262 3.19 -2.69 12.49
N ARG A 263 4.39 -3.13 12.83
CA ARG A 263 4.81 -4.54 12.75
C ARG A 263 5.46 -5.04 14.04
N PRO A 264 4.66 -5.56 14.95
CA PRO A 264 3.18 -5.62 14.97
C PRO A 264 2.53 -4.25 15.11
N SER A 265 1.25 -4.15 14.73
CA SER A 265 0.44 -2.98 15.03
C SER A 265 0.11 -2.98 16.52
N VAL A 266 0.75 -2.09 17.26
CA VAL A 266 0.61 -1.95 18.71
C VAL A 266 0.46 -0.48 19.04
N LEU A 267 -0.61 -0.13 19.75
CA LEU A 267 -0.94 1.23 20.14
C LEU A 267 -0.88 1.43 21.66
N ARG A 268 -0.83 2.67 22.07
CA ARG A 268 -1.00 3.02 23.49
C ARG A 268 -2.34 2.50 23.99
N GLY A 269 -2.32 1.73 25.08
CA GLY A 269 -3.49 1.08 25.65
C GLY A 269 -3.69 -0.37 25.21
N ASP A 270 -3.05 -0.83 24.15
CA ASP A 270 -3.04 -2.24 23.78
C ASP A 270 -2.32 -3.09 24.82
N SER A 271 -2.49 -4.38 24.73
CA SER A 271 -1.85 -5.31 25.66
C SER A 271 -1.17 -6.47 24.94
N LEU A 272 -0.18 -7.02 25.62
CA LEU A 272 0.48 -8.25 25.25
C LEU A 272 0.59 -9.18 26.47
N LEU A 273 0.84 -10.45 26.26
CA LEU A 273 1.14 -11.39 27.34
C LEU A 273 2.64 -11.68 27.35
N ALA A 274 3.22 -11.61 28.54
CA ALA A 274 4.61 -12.00 28.75
C ALA A 274 4.67 -13.00 29.91
N TYR A 275 5.54 -14.00 29.79
CA TYR A 275 5.79 -14.95 30.87
C TYR A 275 7.25 -15.40 30.84
N PRO A 276 7.87 -15.63 32.03
CA PRO A 276 9.23 -16.09 32.10
C PRO A 276 9.40 -17.40 31.34
N ALA A 277 10.51 -17.54 30.59
CA ALA A 277 10.74 -18.69 29.72
C ALA A 277 10.77 -20.03 30.47
N GLU A 278 11.17 -20.03 31.74
CA GLU A 278 11.33 -21.21 32.57
C GLU A 278 10.09 -21.55 33.43
N GLU A 279 9.09 -20.66 33.46
CA GLU A 279 7.92 -20.81 34.30
C GLU A 279 6.67 -21.26 33.51
N LYS A 280 5.85 -22.13 34.11
CA LYS A 280 4.58 -22.58 33.55
C LYS A 280 3.43 -22.19 34.51
N GLY A 281 2.29 -21.75 33.94
CA GLY A 281 1.05 -21.57 34.70
C GLY A 281 0.57 -20.15 34.86
N GLU A 282 1.41 -19.12 34.84
CA GLU A 282 1.01 -17.72 34.91
C GLU A 282 1.54 -16.95 33.69
N LYS A 283 0.64 -16.15 33.08
CA LYS A 283 0.99 -15.15 32.07
C LYS A 283 0.67 -13.76 32.61
N TYR A 284 1.54 -12.82 32.36
CA TYR A 284 1.41 -11.42 32.82
C TYR A 284 0.97 -10.54 31.65
N ARG A 285 -0.17 -9.88 31.79
CA ARG A 285 -0.61 -8.90 30.81
C ARG A 285 0.12 -7.59 31.01
N GLY A 286 0.87 -7.15 30.00
CA GLY A 286 1.51 -5.85 29.96
C GLY A 286 0.72 -4.89 29.07
N TYR A 287 0.37 -3.71 29.60
CA TYR A 287 -0.27 -2.67 28.82
C TYR A 287 0.76 -1.71 28.23
N VAL A 288 0.55 -1.31 26.98
CA VAL A 288 1.43 -0.38 26.26
C VAL A 288 1.16 1.05 26.74
N HIS A 289 2.17 1.67 27.33
CA HIS A 289 2.13 3.07 27.78
C HIS A 289 2.63 4.03 26.70
N SER A 290 3.64 3.63 25.94
CA SER A 290 4.11 4.38 24.77
C SER A 290 4.78 3.47 23.76
N VAL A 291 4.69 3.85 22.50
CA VAL A 291 5.37 3.22 21.38
C VAL A 291 6.53 4.13 20.96
N GLN A 292 7.72 3.56 20.80
CA GLN A 292 8.93 4.24 20.35
C GLN A 292 9.34 3.67 18.98
N LEU A 293 10.48 4.12 18.44
CA LEU A 293 10.93 3.71 17.10
C LEU A 293 11.01 2.17 16.96
N ASP A 294 11.68 1.51 17.90
CA ASP A 294 11.92 0.06 17.89
C ASP A 294 11.63 -0.59 19.26
N SER A 295 10.81 0.04 20.08
CA SER A 295 10.49 -0.49 21.41
C SER A 295 9.13 -0.01 21.92
N VAL A 296 8.61 -0.74 22.90
CA VAL A 296 7.39 -0.39 23.62
C VAL A 296 7.63 -0.34 25.12
N LYS A 297 7.00 0.61 25.80
CA LYS A 297 7.02 0.70 27.28
C LYS A 297 5.76 0.05 27.82
N LEU A 298 5.93 -0.90 28.73
CA LEU A 298 4.89 -1.79 29.21
C LEU A 298 4.67 -1.64 30.71
N GLY A 299 3.41 -1.53 31.12
CA GLY A 299 2.99 -1.55 32.53
C GLY A 299 2.52 -2.95 32.93
N PHE A 300 3.29 -3.62 33.78
CA PHE A 300 2.95 -4.92 34.35
C PHE A 300 2.46 -4.80 35.80
N SER A 301 1.96 -5.89 36.34
CA SER A 301 1.57 -5.99 37.76
C SER A 301 2.77 -5.85 38.70
N SER A 302 2.53 -5.39 39.94
CA SER A 302 3.55 -5.36 40.97
C SER A 302 4.15 -6.75 41.21
N LYS A 303 3.32 -7.81 41.12
CA LYS A 303 3.76 -9.21 41.27
C LYS A 303 4.92 -9.57 40.33
N LEU A 304 4.87 -9.11 39.05
CA LEU A 304 5.99 -9.30 38.11
C LEU A 304 7.14 -8.35 38.41
N LEU A 305 6.84 -7.06 38.68
CA LEU A 305 7.87 -6.05 38.87
C LEU A 305 8.76 -6.31 40.11
N ASP A 306 8.18 -6.86 41.16
CA ASP A 306 8.93 -7.22 42.39
C ASP A 306 9.89 -8.39 42.17
N ARG A 307 9.58 -9.28 41.23
CA ARG A 307 10.40 -10.45 40.87
C ARG A 307 11.34 -10.19 39.68
N PHE A 308 11.15 -9.07 39.00
CA PHE A 308 11.90 -8.75 37.79
C PHE A 308 13.37 -8.48 38.07
N VAL A 309 14.24 -9.22 37.38
CA VAL A 309 15.70 -9.07 37.38
C VAL A 309 16.16 -8.76 35.98
N ASP A 310 17.19 -7.91 35.82
CA ASP A 310 17.76 -7.60 34.53
C ASP A 310 18.28 -8.86 33.84
N ASN A 311 18.11 -8.95 32.52
CA ASN A 311 18.39 -10.11 31.67
C ASN A 311 17.47 -11.34 31.86
N MET A 312 16.36 -11.18 32.57
CA MET A 312 15.34 -12.22 32.66
C MET A 312 14.73 -12.44 31.27
N LYS A 313 14.61 -13.72 30.87
CA LYS A 313 14.10 -14.14 29.56
C LYS A 313 12.60 -14.35 29.58
N PHE A 314 11.91 -13.79 28.59
CA PHE A 314 10.46 -13.86 28.46
C PHE A 314 10.01 -14.45 27.13
N ASN A 315 8.93 -15.20 27.18
CA ASN A 315 8.08 -15.42 26.02
C ASN A 315 7.08 -14.27 25.93
N VAL A 316 6.84 -13.75 24.74
CA VAL A 316 5.92 -12.63 24.50
C VAL A 316 4.91 -13.02 23.42
N GLU A 317 3.63 -12.85 23.74
CA GLU A 317 2.52 -13.09 22.82
C GLU A 317 1.79 -11.77 22.57
N PHE A 318 1.72 -11.35 21.31
CA PHE A 318 0.97 -10.17 20.92
C PHE A 318 -0.52 -10.52 20.78
N ILE A 319 -1.38 -9.60 21.19
CA ILE A 319 -2.84 -9.77 21.20
C ILE A 319 -3.46 -8.76 20.24
N VAL A 320 -4.43 -9.22 19.44
CA VAL A 320 -5.23 -8.34 18.58
C VAL A 320 -6.12 -7.45 19.42
N ASN A 321 -6.18 -6.17 19.07
CA ASN A 321 -7.21 -5.27 19.58
C ASN A 321 -8.51 -5.48 18.79
N HIS A 322 -9.50 -6.10 19.43
CA HIS A 322 -10.79 -6.41 18.81
C HIS A 322 -11.76 -5.23 18.76
N LEU A 323 -11.44 -4.09 19.38
CA LEU A 323 -12.36 -2.97 19.51
C LEU A 323 -12.87 -2.47 18.17
N THR A 324 -11.99 -2.35 17.18
CA THR A 324 -12.31 -1.84 15.86
C THR A 324 -13.31 -2.73 15.11
N VAL A 325 -13.13 -4.04 15.20
CA VAL A 325 -14.01 -5.03 14.56
C VAL A 325 -15.36 -5.10 15.28
N ARG A 326 -15.34 -5.04 16.61
CA ARG A 326 -16.57 -5.02 17.42
C ARG A 326 -17.47 -3.82 17.14
N VAL A 327 -16.88 -2.65 16.98
CA VAL A 327 -17.62 -1.43 16.62
C VAL A 327 -18.28 -1.58 15.24
N GLN A 328 -17.61 -2.20 14.29
CA GLN A 328 -18.16 -2.49 12.98
C GLN A 328 -19.27 -3.56 13.02
N HIS A 329 -19.10 -4.61 13.82
CA HIS A 329 -20.17 -5.60 14.07
C HIS A 329 -21.42 -4.95 14.61
N ARG A 330 -21.28 -4.08 15.63
CA ARG A 330 -22.40 -3.33 16.20
C ARG A 330 -23.07 -2.45 15.15
N ALA A 331 -22.30 -1.74 14.34
CA ALA A 331 -22.87 -0.89 13.30
C ALA A 331 -23.66 -1.71 12.26
N ALA A 332 -23.16 -2.86 11.84
CA ALA A 332 -23.88 -3.77 10.94
C ALA A 332 -25.17 -4.33 11.55
N GLU A 333 -25.16 -4.63 12.86
CA GLU A 333 -26.35 -5.09 13.58
C GLU A 333 -27.40 -3.97 13.72
N LEU A 334 -26.96 -2.75 14.06
CA LEU A 334 -27.83 -1.61 14.28
C LEU A 334 -28.41 -1.01 13.00
N ALA A 335 -27.85 -1.30 11.83
CA ALA A 335 -28.36 -0.80 10.54
C ALA A 335 -29.84 -1.13 10.33
N SER A 336 -30.24 -2.35 10.66
CA SER A 336 -31.65 -2.77 10.57
C SER A 336 -32.52 -2.11 11.62
N THR A 337 -32.02 -1.98 12.86
CA THR A 337 -32.75 -1.36 13.99
C THR A 337 -33.09 0.10 13.72
N PHE A 338 -32.14 0.84 13.15
CA PHE A 338 -32.28 2.26 12.80
C PHE A 338 -32.76 2.51 11.37
N ARG A 339 -33.33 1.49 10.72
CA ARG A 339 -34.02 1.57 9.41
C ARG A 339 -33.20 2.23 8.31
N LEU A 340 -31.89 1.98 8.25
CA LEU A 340 -30.99 2.58 7.27
C LEU A 340 -31.17 2.05 5.83
N ARG A 341 -32.26 1.34 5.53
CA ARG A 341 -32.51 0.74 4.22
C ARG A 341 -32.41 1.76 3.07
N GLU A 342 -33.07 2.90 3.19
CA GLU A 342 -33.10 3.90 2.12
C GLU A 342 -31.77 4.65 1.96
N VAL A 343 -30.98 4.68 3.02
CA VAL A 343 -29.61 5.24 2.98
C VAL A 343 -28.65 4.27 2.31
N LEU A 344 -28.76 2.97 2.61
CA LEU A 344 -27.81 1.95 2.14
C LEU A 344 -28.23 1.27 0.83
N PHE A 345 -29.52 1.26 0.53
CA PHE A 345 -30.14 0.71 -0.69
C PHE A 345 -31.15 1.71 -1.26
N PRO A 346 -30.71 2.89 -1.70
CA PRO A 346 -31.60 3.93 -2.18
C PRO A 346 -32.31 3.51 -3.46
N ALA A 347 -33.64 3.69 -3.49
CA ALA A 347 -34.46 3.50 -4.66
C ALA A 347 -34.58 4.81 -5.46
N ALA A 348 -34.81 4.68 -6.77
CA ALA A 348 -35.10 5.85 -7.60
C ALA A 348 -36.41 6.50 -7.12
N PRO A 349 -36.46 7.81 -6.87
CA PRO A 349 -37.72 8.48 -6.53
C PRO A 349 -38.75 8.30 -7.65
N ALA A 350 -40.00 8.06 -7.26
CA ALA A 350 -41.10 7.88 -8.21
C ALA A 350 -41.31 9.11 -9.13
N ASP A 351 -40.88 10.29 -8.69
CA ASP A 351 -41.02 11.54 -9.42
C ASP A 351 -39.64 12.23 -9.58
N CYS A 352 -38.93 11.87 -10.65
CA CYS A 352 -37.66 12.53 -11.03
C CYS A 352 -37.86 13.86 -11.75
N SER A 353 -39.11 14.30 -12.01
CA SER A 353 -39.40 15.47 -12.83
C SER A 353 -39.31 16.80 -12.10
N GLN A 354 -39.41 16.81 -10.77
CA GLN A 354 -39.29 18.05 -9.99
C GLN A 354 -37.80 18.35 -9.71
N GLN A 355 -37.29 19.38 -10.33
CA GLN A 355 -35.99 19.94 -9.97
C GLN A 355 -36.10 20.62 -8.62
N PRO A 356 -35.24 20.30 -7.65
CA PRO A 356 -35.24 20.99 -6.35
C PRO A 356 -34.91 22.47 -6.52
N GLU A 357 -35.57 23.33 -5.78
CA GLU A 357 -35.16 24.73 -5.66
C GLU A 357 -33.81 24.79 -4.97
N LEU A 358 -32.78 25.25 -5.68
CA LEU A 358 -31.43 25.35 -5.12
C LEU A 358 -31.23 26.77 -4.56
N PRO A 359 -30.64 26.88 -3.35
CA PRO A 359 -30.38 28.16 -2.74
C PRO A 359 -29.30 28.93 -3.51
N HIS A 360 -29.45 30.24 -3.64
CA HIS A 360 -28.34 31.08 -4.09
C HIS A 360 -27.41 31.32 -2.90
N LEU A 361 -26.16 30.81 -3.01
CA LEU A 361 -25.19 30.85 -1.92
C LEU A 361 -24.07 31.85 -2.25
N ARG A 362 -23.67 32.62 -1.25
CA ARG A 362 -22.39 33.35 -1.26
C ARG A 362 -21.39 32.49 -0.47
N LEU A 363 -20.40 31.97 -1.17
CA LEU A 363 -19.43 31.04 -0.58
C LEU A 363 -18.37 31.80 0.24
N PHE A 364 -17.83 31.10 1.24
CA PHE A 364 -16.67 31.59 2.02
C PHE A 364 -15.42 31.65 1.15
N ASP A 365 -15.20 30.63 0.33
CA ASP A 365 -14.14 30.63 -0.69
C ASP A 365 -14.71 31.06 -2.05
N SER A 366 -14.50 32.34 -2.41
CA SER A 366 -14.97 32.90 -3.70
C SER A 366 -14.37 32.21 -4.94
N LYS A 367 -13.29 31.43 -4.81
CA LYS A 367 -12.75 30.65 -5.92
C LYS A 367 -13.69 29.51 -6.30
N LEU A 368 -14.42 28.96 -5.35
CA LEU A 368 -15.37 27.86 -5.60
C LEU A 368 -16.59 28.36 -6.39
N GLU A 369 -16.98 29.64 -6.26
CA GLU A 369 -18.08 30.21 -7.05
C GLU A 369 -17.78 30.20 -8.57
N LYS A 370 -16.49 30.19 -8.93
CA LYS A 370 -16.02 30.11 -10.32
C LYS A 370 -15.93 28.68 -10.87
N ASN A 371 -16.14 27.68 -10.00
CA ASN A 371 -16.15 26.26 -10.37
C ASN A 371 -17.59 25.74 -10.28
N PRO A 372 -18.30 25.60 -11.42
CA PRO A 372 -19.70 25.24 -11.43
C PRO A 372 -19.99 23.88 -10.80
N GLU A 373 -19.10 22.91 -10.94
CA GLU A 373 -19.27 21.57 -10.35
C GLU A 373 -19.21 21.67 -8.81
N GLN A 374 -18.24 22.40 -8.26
CA GLN A 374 -18.13 22.56 -6.81
C GLN A 374 -19.27 23.39 -6.25
N TYR A 375 -19.60 24.49 -6.90
CA TYR A 375 -20.71 25.35 -6.49
C TYR A 375 -22.03 24.59 -6.46
N GLN A 376 -22.33 23.83 -7.52
CA GLN A 376 -23.54 23.02 -7.63
C GLN A 376 -23.60 21.91 -6.57
N ALA A 377 -22.46 21.24 -6.31
CA ALA A 377 -22.39 20.25 -5.24
C ALA A 377 -22.74 20.84 -3.88
N VAL A 378 -22.20 22.04 -3.55
CA VAL A 378 -22.50 22.74 -2.30
C VAL A 378 -23.99 23.12 -2.23
N GLN A 379 -24.57 23.64 -3.32
CA GLN A 379 -26.01 23.96 -3.38
C GLN A 379 -26.89 22.74 -3.08
N HIS A 380 -26.64 21.61 -3.73
CA HIS A 380 -27.41 20.37 -3.54
C HIS A 380 -27.26 19.82 -2.11
N ILE A 381 -26.05 19.88 -1.55
CA ILE A 381 -25.82 19.45 -0.17
C ILE A 381 -26.56 20.33 0.83
N VAL A 382 -26.48 21.66 0.67
CA VAL A 382 -27.19 22.63 1.56
C VAL A 382 -28.69 22.48 1.44
N ALA A 383 -29.22 22.25 0.24
CA ALA A 383 -30.65 22.01 0.00
C ALA A 383 -31.14 20.65 0.51
N GLY A 384 -30.22 19.69 0.76
CA GLY A 384 -30.60 18.32 1.12
C GLY A 384 -31.38 17.60 0.01
N SER A 385 -31.11 17.91 -1.26
CA SER A 385 -31.88 17.49 -2.41
C SER A 385 -31.91 15.99 -2.67
N SER A 386 -30.91 15.25 -2.17
CA SER A 386 -30.78 13.80 -2.34
C SER A 386 -31.55 12.99 -1.29
N LYS A 387 -31.92 13.59 -0.17
CA LYS A 387 -32.55 12.87 0.97
C LYS A 387 -33.68 11.94 0.51
N PRO A 388 -33.82 10.75 1.08
CA PRO A 388 -32.99 10.13 2.11
C PRO A 388 -31.71 9.47 1.56
N ALA A 389 -31.54 9.42 0.24
CA ALA A 389 -30.36 8.85 -0.40
C ALA A 389 -29.11 9.69 -0.08
N PRO A 390 -27.93 9.07 0.12
CA PRO A 390 -26.68 9.80 0.28
C PRO A 390 -26.38 10.69 -0.93
N TYR A 391 -25.80 11.87 -0.68
CA TYR A 391 -25.20 12.69 -1.71
C TYR A 391 -23.74 12.28 -1.94
N LEU A 392 -23.36 12.05 -3.19
CA LEU A 392 -22.00 11.63 -3.52
C LEU A 392 -21.21 12.76 -4.18
N VAL A 393 -20.01 13.01 -3.67
CA VAL A 393 -19.01 13.88 -4.30
C VAL A 393 -17.91 13.00 -4.88
N PHE A 394 -18.02 12.70 -6.16
CA PHE A 394 -16.98 12.00 -6.89
C PHE A 394 -15.86 12.96 -7.25
N GLY A 395 -14.76 12.89 -6.53
CA GLY A 395 -13.63 13.80 -6.67
C GLY A 395 -12.37 13.11 -7.13
N PRO A 396 -12.06 13.10 -8.43
CA PRO A 396 -10.76 12.69 -8.95
C PRO A 396 -9.58 13.37 -8.26
N PRO A 397 -8.33 12.91 -8.50
CA PRO A 397 -7.15 13.47 -7.84
C PRO A 397 -7.01 14.97 -8.07
N GLY A 398 -6.76 15.74 -7.00
CA GLY A 398 -6.50 17.18 -7.09
C GLY A 398 -7.69 18.05 -7.49
N THR A 399 -8.92 17.55 -7.43
CA THR A 399 -10.12 18.31 -7.82
C THR A 399 -10.80 19.05 -6.67
N GLY A 400 -10.30 18.94 -5.43
CA GLY A 400 -10.79 19.73 -4.30
C GLY A 400 -11.98 19.13 -3.55
N LYS A 401 -12.08 17.78 -3.43
CA LYS A 401 -13.11 17.11 -2.63
C LYS A 401 -13.32 17.70 -1.25
N THR A 402 -12.24 17.68 -0.44
CA THR A 402 -12.27 18.18 0.94
C THR A 402 -12.71 19.63 1.03
N VAL A 403 -12.24 20.47 0.11
CA VAL A 403 -12.61 21.89 0.07
C VAL A 403 -14.11 22.07 -0.21
N THR A 404 -14.67 21.26 -1.10
CA THR A 404 -16.10 21.24 -1.41
C THR A 404 -16.93 20.83 -0.20
N LEU A 405 -16.52 19.76 0.52
CA LEU A 405 -17.20 19.32 1.74
C LEU A 405 -17.15 20.38 2.83
N VAL A 406 -15.98 20.96 3.06
CA VAL A 406 -15.78 22.01 4.07
C VAL A 406 -16.65 23.21 3.78
N GLU A 407 -16.74 23.64 2.53
CA GLU A 407 -17.63 24.74 2.14
C GLU A 407 -19.09 24.40 2.44
N ALA A 408 -19.55 23.21 2.09
CA ALA A 408 -20.92 22.76 2.40
C ALA A 408 -21.19 22.74 3.93
N ILE A 409 -20.26 22.23 4.73
CA ILE A 409 -20.34 22.24 6.18
C ILE A 409 -20.50 23.66 6.73
N LYS A 410 -19.65 24.60 6.28
CA LYS A 410 -19.71 26.01 6.69
C LYS A 410 -21.02 26.67 6.30
N GLN A 411 -21.54 26.39 5.10
CA GLN A 411 -22.81 26.93 4.62
C GLN A 411 -23.99 26.39 5.43
N ILE A 412 -24.01 25.09 5.77
CA ILE A 412 -25.04 24.49 6.62
C ILE A 412 -24.99 25.10 8.02
N GLU A 413 -23.82 25.22 8.61
CA GLU A 413 -23.63 25.82 9.93
C GLU A 413 -24.17 27.24 9.97
N LYS A 414 -23.88 28.03 8.95
CA LYS A 414 -24.31 29.43 8.81
C LYS A 414 -25.83 29.57 8.59
N THR A 415 -26.44 28.68 7.81
CA THR A 415 -27.83 28.84 7.35
C THR A 415 -28.85 28.06 8.13
N GLN A 416 -28.44 27.01 8.86
CA GLN A 416 -29.33 26.12 9.60
C GLN A 416 -29.01 26.15 11.10
N ALA A 417 -29.71 26.97 11.85
CA ALA A 417 -29.43 27.23 13.28
C ALA A 417 -29.50 25.98 14.17
N SER A 418 -30.29 24.98 13.81
CA SER A 418 -30.46 23.73 14.56
C SER A 418 -29.60 22.58 14.08
N CYS A 419 -28.64 22.81 13.19
CA CYS A 419 -27.81 21.75 12.67
C CYS A 419 -26.79 21.24 13.71
N HIS A 420 -26.59 19.93 13.72
CA HIS A 420 -25.47 19.26 14.36
C HIS A 420 -24.81 18.36 13.31
N ILE A 421 -23.56 18.65 13.03
CA ILE A 421 -22.81 18.03 11.92
C ILE A 421 -21.75 17.09 12.48
N LEU A 422 -21.75 15.85 12.02
CA LEU A 422 -20.69 14.88 12.27
C LEU A 422 -19.85 14.73 11.02
N ALA A 423 -18.61 15.19 11.04
CA ALA A 423 -17.66 15.11 9.93
C ALA A 423 -16.59 14.06 10.23
N CYS A 424 -16.53 13.02 9.42
CA CYS A 424 -15.66 11.87 9.62
C CYS A 424 -14.70 11.65 8.45
N ALA A 425 -13.57 11.01 8.76
CA ALA A 425 -12.63 10.48 7.78
C ALA A 425 -12.04 9.15 8.26
N PRO A 426 -11.51 8.29 7.38
CA PRO A 426 -10.91 7.03 7.80
C PRO A 426 -9.59 7.18 8.56
N SER A 427 -8.89 8.31 8.42
CA SER A 427 -7.62 8.57 9.11
C SER A 427 -7.63 9.86 9.92
N ASN A 428 -6.76 9.95 10.93
CA ASN A 428 -6.59 11.20 11.70
C ASN A 428 -6.04 12.34 10.84
N SER A 429 -5.12 12.05 9.92
CA SER A 429 -4.56 13.09 9.03
C SER A 429 -5.62 13.73 8.13
N ALA A 430 -6.55 12.94 7.61
CA ALA A 430 -7.68 13.45 6.83
C ALA A 430 -8.67 14.23 7.71
N ALA A 431 -8.99 13.71 8.90
CA ALA A 431 -9.87 14.39 9.85
C ALA A 431 -9.26 15.70 10.38
N ASP A 432 -7.94 15.74 10.61
CA ASP A 432 -7.23 16.94 11.04
C ASP A 432 -7.21 18.01 9.94
N LEU A 433 -7.02 17.62 8.68
CA LEU A 433 -7.13 18.52 7.54
C LEU A 433 -8.55 19.11 7.41
N LEU A 434 -9.56 18.26 7.54
CA LEU A 434 -10.97 18.64 7.51
C LEU A 434 -11.26 19.67 8.62
N CYS A 435 -10.88 19.37 9.87
CA CYS A 435 -11.05 20.26 11.01
C CYS A 435 -10.31 21.59 10.85
N THR A 436 -9.04 21.55 10.42
CA THR A 436 -8.24 22.77 10.19
C THR A 436 -8.89 23.70 9.19
N LYS A 437 -9.45 23.16 8.11
CA LYS A 437 -10.13 23.95 7.07
C LYS A 437 -11.48 24.48 7.52
N ILE A 438 -12.19 23.78 8.37
CA ILE A 438 -13.44 24.28 8.98
C ILE A 438 -13.14 25.49 9.88
N LEU A 439 -12.12 25.40 10.72
CA LEU A 439 -11.69 26.47 11.63
C LEU A 439 -11.15 27.73 10.94
N GLU A 440 -10.94 27.72 9.62
CA GLU A 440 -10.59 28.96 8.90
C GLU A 440 -11.71 30.01 8.92
N HIS A 441 -12.98 29.61 9.11
CA HIS A 441 -14.14 30.49 9.04
C HIS A 441 -15.23 30.22 10.09
N VAL A 442 -15.17 29.09 10.78
CA VAL A 442 -16.13 28.76 11.86
C VAL A 442 -15.47 29.00 13.21
N ASP A 443 -16.24 29.51 14.16
CA ASP A 443 -15.74 29.77 15.51
C ASP A 443 -15.27 28.48 16.20
N GLU A 444 -14.15 28.55 16.90
CA GLU A 444 -13.56 27.43 17.62
C GLU A 444 -14.53 26.83 18.68
N HIS A 445 -15.42 27.65 19.24
CA HIS A 445 -16.41 27.19 20.21
C HIS A 445 -17.51 26.30 19.62
N GLU A 446 -17.73 26.35 18.31
CA GLU A 446 -18.73 25.56 17.61
C GLU A 446 -18.17 24.22 17.09
N VAL A 447 -16.83 24.06 17.09
CA VAL A 447 -16.13 22.92 16.48
C VAL A 447 -15.40 22.10 17.54
N PHE A 448 -15.57 20.81 17.53
CA PHE A 448 -14.86 19.90 18.41
C PHE A 448 -14.17 18.77 17.64
N ARG A 449 -12.86 18.63 17.82
CA ARG A 449 -12.06 17.54 17.26
C ARG A 449 -11.87 16.44 18.29
N MET A 450 -12.57 15.32 18.13
CA MET A 450 -12.45 14.20 19.06
C MET A 450 -11.41 13.19 18.59
N TYR A 451 -10.43 12.95 19.44
CA TYR A 451 -9.39 11.94 19.26
C TYR A 451 -9.64 10.71 20.14
N ALA A 452 -9.19 9.56 19.68
CA ALA A 452 -9.12 8.37 20.49
C ALA A 452 -8.08 8.52 21.61
N SER A 453 -8.28 7.85 22.73
CA SER A 453 -7.36 7.88 23.89
C SER A 453 -5.97 7.31 23.59
N SER A 454 -5.84 6.53 22.51
CA SER A 454 -4.57 5.98 22.03
C SER A 454 -3.70 6.97 21.25
N ARG A 455 -4.27 8.13 20.82
CA ARG A 455 -3.55 9.11 20.00
C ARG A 455 -2.39 9.75 20.78
N ASP A 456 -1.22 9.86 20.12
CA ASP A 456 -0.09 10.60 20.69
C ASP A 456 -0.28 12.12 20.45
N PRO A 457 -0.31 12.96 21.50
CA PRO A 457 -0.45 14.41 21.37
C PRO A 457 0.66 15.09 20.55
N LYS A 458 1.83 14.46 20.44
CA LYS A 458 2.94 14.97 19.63
C LYS A 458 2.68 14.94 18.12
N LEU A 459 1.78 14.07 17.69
CA LEU A 459 1.40 13.92 16.28
C LEU A 459 0.22 14.81 15.87
N VAL A 460 -0.30 15.61 16.80
CA VAL A 460 -1.46 16.47 16.55
C VAL A 460 -1.02 17.91 16.28
N PRO A 461 -1.55 18.54 15.23
CA PRO A 461 -1.30 19.95 14.96
C PRO A 461 -1.65 20.85 16.14
N GLU A 462 -0.78 21.78 16.50
CA GLU A 462 -0.95 22.63 17.70
C GLU A 462 -2.29 23.37 17.71
N LYS A 463 -2.73 23.86 16.54
CA LYS A 463 -3.99 24.55 16.37
C LYS A 463 -5.23 23.73 16.75
N LEU A 464 -5.14 22.39 16.65
CA LEU A 464 -6.28 21.51 16.93
C LEU A 464 -6.33 21.06 18.39
N LYS A 465 -5.27 21.26 19.16
CA LYS A 465 -5.25 20.87 20.57
C LYS A 465 -6.26 21.62 21.41
N ALA A 466 -6.47 22.91 21.13
CA ALA A 466 -7.39 23.77 21.88
C ALA A 466 -8.85 23.35 21.71
N CYS A 467 -9.27 22.97 20.50
CA CYS A 467 -10.63 22.51 20.22
C CYS A 467 -10.80 20.98 20.32
N SER A 468 -9.94 20.30 21.09
CA SER A 468 -9.96 18.85 21.20
C SER A 468 -10.22 18.36 22.62
N ASN A 469 -10.33 17.04 22.75
CA ASN A 469 -10.45 16.35 24.03
C ASN A 469 -9.12 16.13 24.77
N LEU A 470 -8.10 16.93 24.49
CA LEU A 470 -6.80 16.87 25.17
C LEU A 470 -6.92 17.46 26.60
N VAL A 471 -6.56 16.67 27.59
CA VAL A 471 -6.50 17.08 29.00
C VAL A 471 -5.13 16.66 29.55
N GLY A 472 -4.26 17.62 29.82
CA GLY A 472 -2.85 17.33 30.12
C GLY A 472 -2.17 16.65 28.92
N ASP A 473 -1.63 15.46 29.15
CA ASP A 473 -0.96 14.65 28.10
C ASP A 473 -1.83 13.51 27.54
N CYS A 474 -3.14 13.52 27.83
CA CYS A 474 -4.06 12.43 27.45
C CYS A 474 -5.31 12.95 26.77
N TYR A 475 -5.86 12.18 25.83
CA TYR A 475 -7.17 12.43 25.26
C TYR A 475 -8.25 11.72 26.08
N LEU A 476 -9.12 12.51 26.73
CA LEU A 476 -10.22 12.02 27.54
C LEU A 476 -11.55 12.31 26.83
N PHE A 477 -12.49 11.38 26.86
CA PHE A 477 -13.80 11.60 26.28
C PHE A 477 -14.63 12.47 27.21
N PRO A 478 -15.09 13.67 26.78
CA PRO A 478 -15.94 14.53 27.62
C PRO A 478 -17.30 13.91 27.90
N ALA A 479 -18.00 14.43 28.90
CA ALA A 479 -19.37 14.03 29.20
C ALA A 479 -20.30 14.26 28.00
N LYS A 480 -21.37 13.45 27.91
CA LYS A 480 -22.35 13.48 26.82
C LYS A 480 -22.94 14.86 26.59
N GLU A 481 -23.33 15.53 27.68
CA GLU A 481 -23.96 16.85 27.66
C GLU A 481 -23.06 17.88 26.98
N ARG A 482 -21.79 17.90 27.33
CA ARG A 482 -20.81 18.79 26.73
C ARG A 482 -20.60 18.49 25.25
N LEU A 483 -20.55 17.22 24.86
CA LEU A 483 -20.39 16.84 23.45
C LEU A 483 -21.58 17.30 22.59
N MET A 484 -22.79 17.26 23.16
CA MET A 484 -24.00 17.67 22.46
C MET A 484 -24.15 19.20 22.30
N GLU A 485 -23.32 20.00 22.95
CA GLU A 485 -23.31 21.46 22.80
C GLU A 485 -22.67 21.91 21.50
N TYR A 486 -21.72 21.12 20.95
CA TYR A 486 -21.00 21.48 19.72
C TYR A 486 -21.84 21.28 18.48
N ARG A 487 -21.76 22.22 17.56
CA ARG A 487 -22.48 22.17 16.27
C ARG A 487 -21.76 21.31 15.23
N ILE A 488 -20.43 21.26 15.29
CA ILE A 488 -19.59 20.47 14.36
C ILE A 488 -18.65 19.58 15.17
N MET A 489 -18.83 18.28 15.02
CA MET A 489 -17.94 17.27 15.57
C MET A 489 -17.08 16.69 14.44
N VAL A 490 -15.77 16.67 14.63
CA VAL A 490 -14.83 16.07 13.67
C VAL A 490 -14.10 14.92 14.33
N THR A 491 -14.12 13.74 13.69
CA THR A 491 -13.50 12.54 14.26
C THR A 491 -13.18 11.51 13.18
N THR A 492 -12.53 10.41 13.56
CA THR A 492 -12.38 9.27 12.66
C THR A 492 -13.64 8.40 12.67
N LEU A 493 -13.87 7.63 11.59
CA LEU A 493 -15.04 6.78 11.46
C LEU A 493 -15.25 5.86 12.67
N LEU A 494 -14.21 5.16 13.09
CA LEU A 494 -14.31 4.21 14.19
C LEU A 494 -14.45 4.88 15.57
N THR A 495 -13.80 6.03 15.78
CA THR A 495 -13.95 6.80 17.01
C THR A 495 -15.38 7.33 17.19
N ALA A 496 -16.11 7.60 16.10
CA ALA A 496 -17.52 7.98 16.15
C ALA A 496 -18.41 6.93 16.87
N GLY A 497 -18.00 5.67 16.88
CA GLY A 497 -18.67 4.61 17.64
C GLY A 497 -18.75 4.86 19.16
N ARG A 498 -17.89 5.73 19.69
CA ARG A 498 -17.96 6.16 21.10
C ARG A 498 -19.22 6.96 21.42
N PHE A 499 -19.74 7.70 20.44
CA PHE A 499 -20.98 8.45 20.60
C PHE A 499 -22.19 7.51 20.82
N VAL A 500 -22.24 6.40 20.09
CA VAL A 500 -23.25 5.36 20.27
C VAL A 500 -23.12 4.72 21.66
N SER A 501 -21.88 4.39 22.09
CA SER A 501 -21.64 3.83 23.42
C SER A 501 -22.00 4.79 24.54
N GLY A 502 -21.82 6.11 24.30
CA GLY A 502 -22.21 7.19 25.24
C GLY A 502 -23.68 7.53 25.20
N ASP A 503 -24.49 6.83 24.42
CA ASP A 503 -25.94 7.06 24.32
C ASP A 503 -26.28 8.48 23.83
N ILE A 504 -25.51 9.01 22.85
CA ILE A 504 -25.96 10.20 22.15
C ILE A 504 -27.22 9.82 21.34
N PRO A 505 -28.31 10.59 21.44
CA PRO A 505 -29.58 10.20 20.83
C PRO A 505 -29.50 10.03 19.30
N ASP A 506 -30.24 9.04 18.80
CA ASP A 506 -30.50 8.91 17.36
C ASP A 506 -31.12 10.22 16.82
N GLY A 507 -30.59 10.71 15.70
CA GLY A 507 -31.00 11.96 15.10
C GLY A 507 -30.43 13.23 15.75
N HIS A 508 -29.57 13.13 16.77
CA HIS A 508 -28.82 14.30 17.26
C HIS A 508 -28.02 14.93 16.13
N PHE A 509 -27.30 14.12 15.37
CA PHE A 509 -26.63 14.61 14.17
C PHE A 509 -27.58 14.68 13.00
N THR A 510 -27.80 15.89 12.50
CA THR A 510 -28.64 16.16 11.34
C THR A 510 -27.95 15.88 10.02
N HIS A 511 -26.62 15.92 10.02
CA HIS A 511 -25.77 15.71 8.85
C HIS A 511 -24.56 14.85 9.22
N VAL A 512 -24.25 13.86 8.39
CA VAL A 512 -23.02 13.07 8.50
C VAL A 512 -22.24 13.20 7.19
N PHE A 513 -21.01 13.70 7.30
CA PHE A 513 -20.07 13.84 6.20
C PHE A 513 -18.95 12.81 6.35
N VAL A 514 -18.62 12.13 5.27
CA VAL A 514 -17.49 11.21 5.22
C VAL A 514 -16.56 11.62 4.08
N ASP A 515 -15.40 12.16 4.43
CA ASP A 515 -14.32 12.41 3.44
C ASP A 515 -13.49 11.14 3.26
N GLU A 516 -12.90 10.97 2.07
CA GLU A 516 -12.15 9.77 1.67
C GLU A 516 -12.96 8.47 1.84
N ALA A 517 -14.29 8.51 1.61
CA ALA A 517 -15.20 7.38 1.78
C ALA A 517 -14.87 6.18 0.86
N GLY A 518 -14.16 6.41 -0.24
CA GLY A 518 -13.67 5.34 -1.11
C GLY A 518 -12.58 4.46 -0.49
N HIS A 519 -11.93 4.92 0.59
CA HIS A 519 -10.83 4.21 1.24
C HIS A 519 -11.27 3.41 2.48
N ALA A 520 -12.46 3.64 2.97
CA ALA A 520 -12.99 2.94 4.15
C ALA A 520 -13.82 1.71 3.77
N VAL A 521 -13.75 0.68 4.61
CA VAL A 521 -14.66 -0.47 4.52
C VAL A 521 -16.09 0.02 4.74
N GLU A 522 -17.06 -0.57 4.06
CA GLU A 522 -18.47 -0.18 4.20
C GLU A 522 -18.93 -0.20 5.65
N THR A 523 -18.54 -1.21 6.43
CA THR A 523 -18.86 -1.33 7.84
C THR A 523 -18.21 -0.25 8.72
N GLU A 524 -17.07 0.30 8.34
CA GLU A 524 -16.48 1.49 8.98
C GLU A 524 -17.30 2.76 8.69
N CYS A 525 -17.72 2.95 7.41
CA CYS A 525 -18.60 4.07 7.04
C CYS A 525 -19.95 4.00 7.73
N LEU A 526 -20.40 2.81 8.11
CA LEU A 526 -21.66 2.60 8.82
C LEU A 526 -21.61 3.04 10.28
N VAL A 527 -20.44 3.07 10.92
CA VAL A 527 -20.27 3.42 12.33
C VAL A 527 -20.85 4.81 12.68
N PRO A 528 -20.56 5.90 11.94
CA PRO A 528 -21.14 7.20 12.23
C PRO A 528 -22.61 7.35 11.83
N LEU A 529 -23.19 6.36 11.14
CA LEU A 529 -24.58 6.38 10.70
C LEU A 529 -25.50 5.63 11.66
N ALA A 530 -25.14 4.37 11.97
CA ALA A 530 -26.02 3.47 12.72
C ALA A 530 -26.14 3.88 14.19
N GLY A 531 -27.30 4.39 14.55
CA GLY A 531 -27.62 4.84 15.91
C GLY A 531 -27.27 6.31 16.21
N LEU A 532 -26.84 7.08 15.21
CA LEU A 532 -26.51 8.51 15.35
C LEU A 532 -27.30 9.38 14.37
N LEU A 533 -27.61 8.89 13.19
CA LEU A 533 -28.33 9.60 12.14
C LEU A 533 -29.78 9.10 12.06
N ASN A 534 -30.75 10.01 12.10
CA ASN A 534 -32.11 9.66 11.74
C ASN A 534 -32.25 9.41 10.24
N ALA A 535 -32.65 8.20 9.84
CA ALA A 535 -32.70 7.77 8.45
C ALA A 535 -33.67 8.56 7.57
N GLU A 536 -34.73 9.12 8.16
CA GLU A 536 -35.78 9.83 7.41
C GLU A 536 -35.45 11.32 7.21
N SER A 537 -34.90 11.97 8.23
CA SER A 537 -34.65 13.42 8.25
C SER A 537 -33.19 13.81 8.07
N GLY A 538 -32.27 12.91 8.39
CA GLY A 538 -30.84 13.15 8.32
C GLY A 538 -30.29 13.18 6.89
N GLN A 539 -29.10 13.72 6.73
CA GLN A 539 -28.41 13.75 5.45
C GLN A 539 -27.04 13.10 5.56
N VAL A 540 -26.72 12.24 4.58
CA VAL A 540 -25.40 11.64 4.41
C VAL A 540 -24.72 12.22 3.19
N VAL A 541 -23.47 12.62 3.33
CA VAL A 541 -22.62 13.07 2.22
C VAL A 541 -21.33 12.24 2.22
N LEU A 542 -21.09 11.53 1.14
CA LEU A 542 -19.90 10.73 0.93
C LEU A 542 -19.02 11.34 -0.15
N ALA A 543 -17.78 11.69 0.18
CA ALA A 543 -16.82 12.16 -0.80
C ALA A 543 -15.66 11.17 -0.94
N GLY A 544 -15.27 10.89 -2.16
CA GLY A 544 -14.20 9.94 -2.44
C GLY A 544 -13.95 9.79 -3.92
N ASP A 545 -13.10 8.84 -4.23
CA ASP A 545 -12.77 8.46 -5.60
C ASP A 545 -12.74 6.94 -5.73
N PRO A 546 -13.71 6.32 -6.41
CA PRO A 546 -13.77 4.87 -6.58
C PRO A 546 -12.65 4.32 -7.49
N LYS A 547 -11.93 5.19 -8.20
CA LYS A 547 -10.81 4.84 -9.09
C LYS A 547 -9.43 4.94 -8.40
N GLN A 548 -9.41 5.34 -7.13
CA GLN A 548 -8.23 5.29 -6.28
C GLN A 548 -8.28 4.07 -5.35
N LEU A 549 -7.32 3.98 -4.40
CA LEU A 549 -7.24 2.83 -3.49
C LEU A 549 -8.55 2.62 -2.74
N GLY A 550 -8.99 1.38 -2.73
CA GLY A 550 -10.09 0.91 -1.92
C GLY A 550 -9.68 0.55 -0.49
N PRO A 551 -10.61 0.00 0.29
CA PRO A 551 -10.35 -0.52 1.63
C PRO A 551 -9.26 -1.59 1.63
N ILE A 552 -8.46 -1.61 2.71
CA ILE A 552 -7.42 -2.61 2.90
C ILE A 552 -7.92 -3.66 3.88
N LEU A 553 -7.82 -4.92 3.50
CA LEU A 553 -8.23 -6.09 4.27
C LEU A 553 -7.09 -7.08 4.40
N ARG A 554 -7.10 -7.86 5.48
CA ARG A 554 -6.13 -8.92 5.73
C ARG A 554 -6.58 -10.27 5.19
N SER A 555 -7.89 -10.54 5.24
CA SER A 555 -8.46 -11.80 4.83
C SER A 555 -8.66 -11.87 3.31
N PRO A 556 -7.98 -12.81 2.60
CA PRO A 556 -8.21 -13.03 1.18
C PRO A 556 -9.67 -13.44 0.90
N PHE A 557 -10.31 -14.15 1.82
CA PHE A 557 -11.70 -14.54 1.69
C PHE A 557 -12.66 -13.36 1.85
N ALA A 558 -12.41 -12.48 2.84
CA ALA A 558 -13.22 -11.27 2.98
C ALA A 558 -13.11 -10.38 1.73
N LEU A 559 -11.90 -10.26 1.16
CA LEU A 559 -11.67 -9.54 -0.08
C LEU A 559 -12.41 -10.18 -1.27
N LYS A 560 -12.30 -11.52 -1.42
CA LYS A 560 -12.95 -12.28 -2.50
C LYS A 560 -14.47 -12.12 -2.50
N TYR A 561 -15.09 -12.06 -1.32
CA TYR A 561 -16.54 -11.99 -1.18
C TYR A 561 -17.09 -10.56 -0.99
N GLY A 562 -16.32 -9.55 -1.41
CA GLY A 562 -16.79 -8.18 -1.65
C GLY A 562 -16.59 -7.19 -0.52
N MET A 563 -15.95 -7.56 0.60
CA MET A 563 -15.68 -6.61 1.69
C MET A 563 -14.68 -5.50 1.28
N GLY A 564 -13.90 -5.73 0.21
CA GLY A 564 -12.94 -4.75 -0.33
C GLY A 564 -13.59 -3.64 -1.16
N VAL A 565 -14.90 -3.64 -1.33
CA VAL A 565 -15.65 -2.58 -2.02
C VAL A 565 -16.14 -1.58 -0.97
N SER A 566 -15.78 -0.30 -1.13
CA SER A 566 -16.28 0.75 -0.23
C SER A 566 -17.76 1.03 -0.45
N LEU A 567 -18.43 1.64 0.55
CA LEU A 567 -19.82 2.08 0.41
C LEU A 567 -20.01 3.01 -0.79
N LEU A 568 -19.10 3.97 -0.99
CA LEU A 568 -19.13 4.89 -2.13
C LEU A 568 -19.05 4.14 -3.48
N GLU A 569 -18.10 3.22 -3.60
CA GLU A 569 -17.90 2.43 -4.83
C GLU A 569 -19.11 1.54 -5.11
N ARG A 570 -19.66 0.88 -4.10
CA ARG A 570 -20.88 0.07 -4.23
C ARG A 570 -22.08 0.90 -4.68
N MET A 571 -22.27 2.08 -4.08
CA MET A 571 -23.37 2.97 -4.50
C MET A 571 -23.23 3.37 -5.95
N MET A 572 -22.08 3.78 -6.39
CA MET A 572 -21.86 4.18 -7.79
C MET A 572 -21.98 3.02 -8.79
N LYS A 573 -21.69 1.80 -8.35
CA LYS A 573 -21.75 0.60 -9.19
C LYS A 573 -23.15 -0.01 -9.29
N ASP A 574 -23.85 -0.12 -8.14
CA ASP A 574 -25.05 -0.95 -8.03
C ASP A 574 -26.36 -0.16 -8.19
N PHE A 575 -26.34 1.16 -8.03
CA PHE A 575 -27.57 1.97 -8.05
C PHE A 575 -27.62 2.94 -9.23
N ALA A 576 -28.69 2.86 -10.01
CA ALA A 576 -28.94 3.72 -11.18
C ALA A 576 -28.93 5.22 -10.85
N LEU A 577 -29.29 5.60 -9.61
CA LEU A 577 -29.22 7.00 -9.13
C LEU A 577 -27.85 7.67 -9.31
N TYR A 578 -26.79 6.88 -9.18
CA TYR A 578 -25.40 7.33 -9.19
C TYR A 578 -24.65 6.94 -10.47
N GLN A 579 -25.35 6.36 -11.44
CA GLN A 579 -24.78 6.02 -12.74
C GLN A 579 -25.04 7.15 -13.75
N LYS A 580 -24.22 7.22 -14.79
CA LYS A 580 -24.43 8.16 -15.89
C LYS A 580 -25.64 7.75 -16.74
N ASP A 581 -26.58 8.67 -16.94
CA ASP A 581 -27.60 8.54 -17.98
C ASP A 581 -27.17 9.41 -19.19
N LYS A 582 -27.05 8.78 -20.36
CA LYS A 582 -26.57 9.45 -21.60
C LYS A 582 -25.26 10.21 -21.42
N GLY A 583 -24.37 9.66 -20.61
CA GLY A 583 -23.04 10.23 -20.34
C GLY A 583 -22.99 11.31 -19.26
N VAL A 584 -24.10 11.65 -18.60
CA VAL A 584 -24.17 12.69 -17.57
C VAL A 584 -24.67 12.13 -16.25
N PHE A 585 -24.07 12.53 -15.14
CA PHE A 585 -24.56 12.22 -13.80
C PHE A 585 -25.75 13.09 -13.43
N ASN A 586 -26.69 12.53 -12.66
CA ASN A 586 -27.75 13.30 -12.06
C ASN A 586 -27.21 14.09 -10.84
N ASN A 587 -26.99 15.39 -11.01
CA ASN A 587 -26.39 16.25 -9.98
C ASN A 587 -27.22 16.37 -8.69
N ARG A 588 -28.49 15.94 -8.71
CA ARG A 588 -29.29 15.82 -7.47
C ARG A 588 -28.71 14.81 -6.50
N PHE A 589 -28.00 13.79 -6.98
CA PHE A 589 -27.48 12.67 -6.18
C PHE A 589 -25.95 12.56 -6.19
N VAL A 590 -25.31 12.93 -7.30
CA VAL A 590 -23.87 12.82 -7.46
C VAL A 590 -23.31 13.93 -8.31
N THR A 591 -22.22 14.54 -7.87
CA THR A 591 -21.44 15.48 -8.67
C THR A 591 -20.01 14.93 -8.85
N LYS A 592 -19.57 14.82 -10.12
CA LYS A 592 -18.18 14.55 -10.48
C LYS A 592 -17.44 15.88 -10.60
N LEU A 593 -16.37 16.06 -9.84
CA LEU A 593 -15.49 17.23 -9.94
C LEU A 593 -14.55 17.08 -11.12
N LEU A 594 -14.41 18.08 -11.96
CA LEU A 594 -13.72 17.98 -13.25
C LEU A 594 -12.42 18.78 -13.31
N ARG A 595 -12.21 19.76 -12.44
CA ARG A 595 -11.06 20.67 -12.51
C ARG A 595 -9.94 20.22 -11.59
N ASN A 596 -8.83 19.78 -12.19
CA ASN A 596 -7.63 19.40 -11.45
C ASN A 596 -6.74 20.63 -11.18
N TYR A 597 -6.49 20.91 -9.91
CA TYR A 597 -5.65 22.03 -9.44
C TYR A 597 -4.26 21.57 -8.98
N ARG A 598 -3.86 20.35 -9.30
CA ARG A 598 -2.62 19.75 -8.80
C ARG A 598 -1.54 19.63 -9.86
N SER A 599 -1.82 18.94 -10.94
CA SER A 599 -0.80 18.31 -11.77
C SER A 599 -0.61 19.03 -13.12
N HIS A 600 0.60 18.88 -13.67
CA HIS A 600 0.88 19.24 -15.06
C HIS A 600 0.03 18.40 -16.03
N PRO A 601 -0.41 18.95 -17.18
CA PRO A 601 -1.24 18.22 -18.14
C PRO A 601 -0.63 16.88 -18.60
N ALA A 602 0.68 16.86 -18.85
CA ALA A 602 1.37 15.63 -19.25
C ALA A 602 1.30 14.51 -18.19
N ILE A 603 1.29 14.85 -16.91
CA ILE A 603 1.16 13.89 -15.81
C ILE A 603 -0.26 13.35 -15.73
N LEU A 604 -1.25 14.21 -15.96
CA LEU A 604 -2.66 13.89 -15.85
C LEU A 604 -3.21 13.11 -17.06
N LYS A 605 -2.55 13.17 -18.22
CA LYS A 605 -3.04 12.65 -19.50
C LYS A 605 -3.50 11.18 -19.42
N VAL A 606 -2.60 10.29 -19.07
CA VAL A 606 -2.90 8.85 -18.99
C VAL A 606 -3.95 8.51 -17.93
N PRO A 607 -3.88 9.00 -16.67
CA PRO A 607 -4.95 8.82 -15.71
C PRO A 607 -6.32 9.32 -16.17
N ASN A 608 -6.36 10.45 -16.89
CA ASN A 608 -7.60 11.01 -17.40
C ASN A 608 -8.24 10.12 -18.47
N GLU A 609 -7.43 9.60 -19.39
CA GLU A 609 -7.86 8.66 -20.44
C GLU A 609 -8.39 7.35 -19.86
N LEU A 610 -7.66 6.76 -18.92
CA LEU A 610 -7.96 5.42 -18.42
C LEU A 610 -9.06 5.37 -17.35
N PHE A 611 -9.21 6.43 -16.54
CA PHE A 611 -10.03 6.35 -15.33
C PHE A 611 -11.14 7.40 -15.24
N TYR A 612 -11.03 8.51 -16.00
CA TYR A 612 -11.91 9.65 -15.81
C TYR A 612 -12.62 10.13 -17.08
N ASP A 613 -12.67 9.27 -18.11
CA ASP A 613 -13.42 9.50 -19.37
C ASP A 613 -12.94 10.75 -20.14
N GLU A 614 -11.67 11.13 -20.00
CA GLU A 614 -11.07 12.35 -20.57
C GLU A 614 -11.74 13.67 -20.13
N GLU A 615 -12.55 13.64 -19.07
CA GLU A 615 -13.33 14.80 -18.61
C GLU A 615 -12.52 15.77 -17.74
N LEU A 616 -11.34 15.36 -17.21
CA LEU A 616 -10.56 16.21 -16.31
C LEU A 616 -9.88 17.37 -17.04
N GLN A 617 -10.04 18.55 -16.48
CA GLN A 617 -9.45 19.80 -16.97
C GLN A 617 -8.29 20.23 -16.07
N CYS A 618 -7.13 20.50 -16.66
CA CYS A 618 -5.98 20.98 -15.91
C CYS A 618 -6.09 22.48 -15.59
N CYS A 619 -6.37 22.78 -14.32
CA CYS A 619 -6.48 24.14 -13.78
C CYS A 619 -5.40 24.48 -12.75
N ALA A 620 -4.35 23.66 -12.64
CA ALA A 620 -3.23 23.88 -11.72
C ALA A 620 -2.48 25.19 -12.02
N ASP A 621 -1.89 25.79 -10.98
CA ASP A 621 -1.08 27.00 -11.11
C ASP A 621 0.06 26.80 -12.12
N LYS A 622 0.13 27.66 -13.12
CA LYS A 622 1.05 27.55 -14.25
C LYS A 622 2.52 27.65 -13.81
N MET A 623 2.84 28.47 -12.82
CA MET A 623 4.22 28.63 -12.35
C MET A 623 4.69 27.39 -11.64
N LEU A 624 3.83 26.83 -10.77
CA LEU A 624 4.16 25.65 -10.00
C LEU A 624 4.24 24.40 -10.89
N ARG A 625 3.23 24.14 -11.71
CA ARG A 625 3.16 22.93 -12.55
C ARG A 625 4.24 22.87 -13.61
N ASN A 626 4.69 24.04 -14.13
CA ASN A 626 5.71 24.14 -15.17
C ASN A 626 7.13 24.30 -14.60
N SER A 627 7.31 24.27 -13.29
CA SER A 627 8.58 24.57 -12.62
C SER A 627 9.74 23.64 -13.01
N TYR A 628 9.45 22.48 -13.59
CA TYR A 628 10.44 21.53 -14.08
C TYR A 628 10.46 21.32 -15.60
N CYS A 629 9.63 22.04 -16.37
CA CYS A 629 9.57 21.91 -17.83
C CYS A 629 10.88 22.22 -18.55
N ARG A 630 11.81 22.93 -17.90
CA ARG A 630 13.13 23.28 -18.44
C ARG A 630 14.29 22.58 -17.72
N TRP A 631 14.00 21.54 -16.95
CA TRP A 631 15.05 20.80 -16.26
C TRP A 631 15.97 20.09 -17.26
N GLU A 632 17.29 20.27 -17.10
CA GLU A 632 18.31 19.81 -18.07
C GLU A 632 18.34 18.29 -18.31
N TYR A 633 17.80 17.51 -17.36
CA TYR A 633 17.74 16.05 -17.46
C TYR A 633 16.43 15.53 -18.05
N LEU A 634 15.51 16.40 -18.48
CA LEU A 634 14.37 15.98 -19.30
C LEU A 634 14.86 15.59 -20.69
N LYS A 635 14.37 14.48 -21.20
CA LYS A 635 14.63 14.06 -22.58
C LYS A 635 13.98 15.00 -23.60
N LYS A 636 12.78 15.45 -23.30
CA LYS A 636 12.04 16.43 -24.09
C LYS A 636 11.66 17.64 -23.21
N LYS A 637 12.02 18.84 -23.65
CA LYS A 637 11.59 20.07 -22.95
C LYS A 637 10.07 20.17 -22.94
N ASP A 638 9.54 20.77 -21.89
CA ASP A 638 8.10 20.96 -21.65
C ASP A 638 7.30 19.66 -21.46
N PHE A 639 7.98 18.50 -21.34
CA PHE A 639 7.38 17.21 -21.02
C PHE A 639 7.96 16.67 -19.71
N PRO A 640 7.39 17.03 -18.52
CA PRO A 640 7.96 16.67 -17.22
C PRO A 640 7.51 15.27 -16.75
N VAL A 641 7.59 14.29 -17.62
CA VAL A 641 7.36 12.87 -17.33
C VAL A 641 8.52 12.06 -17.85
N ILE A 642 9.14 11.26 -16.99
CA ILE A 642 10.24 10.38 -17.35
C ILE A 642 9.85 8.94 -16.99
N PHE A 643 9.93 8.03 -17.97
CA PHE A 643 9.99 6.61 -17.71
C PHE A 643 11.42 6.14 -17.91
N LYS A 644 12.03 5.63 -16.83
CA LYS A 644 13.40 5.09 -16.84
C LYS A 644 13.35 3.57 -16.84
N GLY A 645 13.59 2.95 -18.00
CA GLY A 645 13.71 1.52 -18.13
C GLY A 645 14.95 0.98 -17.42
N VAL A 646 14.75 0.03 -16.52
CA VAL A 646 15.80 -0.64 -15.72
C VAL A 646 15.51 -2.11 -15.64
N THR A 647 16.51 -2.94 -15.92
CA THR A 647 16.46 -4.37 -15.62
C THR A 647 17.09 -4.61 -14.25
N GLY A 648 16.45 -5.38 -13.40
CA GLY A 648 16.94 -5.68 -12.06
C GLY A 648 16.59 -7.08 -11.62
N VAL A 649 16.77 -7.36 -10.35
CA VAL A 649 16.42 -8.63 -9.71
C VAL A 649 15.43 -8.35 -8.59
N ASP A 650 14.40 -9.20 -8.50
CA ASP A 650 13.44 -9.20 -7.41
C ASP A 650 14.05 -9.92 -6.20
N ASP A 651 14.85 -9.21 -5.41
CA ASP A 651 15.52 -9.74 -4.24
C ASP A 651 14.61 -9.73 -3.00
N ARG A 652 14.93 -10.60 -2.04
CA ARG A 652 14.34 -10.63 -0.70
C ARG A 652 15.43 -10.75 0.37
N GLU A 653 15.18 -10.18 1.53
CA GLU A 653 16.05 -10.36 2.69
C GLU A 653 15.81 -11.73 3.32
N ALA A 654 16.81 -12.27 4.02
CA ALA A 654 16.83 -13.64 4.59
C ALA A 654 15.53 -14.06 5.28
N SER A 655 14.90 -13.16 6.02
CA SER A 655 13.72 -13.43 6.84
C SER A 655 12.48 -12.63 6.45
N SER A 656 12.62 -11.74 5.45
CA SER A 656 11.52 -10.88 5.01
C SER A 656 11.01 -11.33 3.65
N PRO A 657 9.74 -11.72 3.52
CA PRO A 657 9.13 -12.04 2.24
C PRO A 657 8.98 -10.82 1.31
N SER A 658 9.32 -9.60 1.78
CA SER A 658 9.19 -8.34 1.03
C SER A 658 10.24 -8.21 -0.06
N PHE A 659 9.80 -7.86 -1.25
CA PHE A 659 10.66 -7.69 -2.39
C PHE A 659 11.34 -6.33 -2.41
N PHE A 660 12.52 -6.29 -3.01
CA PHE A 660 13.22 -5.06 -3.34
C PHE A 660 14.08 -5.24 -4.59
N ASN A 661 14.43 -4.12 -5.22
CA ASN A 661 15.22 -4.08 -6.44
C ASN A 661 16.31 -3.01 -6.30
N ILE A 662 17.54 -3.45 -6.13
CA ILE A 662 18.69 -2.57 -5.89
C ILE A 662 18.94 -1.65 -7.08
N ALA A 663 18.82 -2.15 -8.31
CA ALA A 663 19.06 -1.36 -9.51
C ALA A 663 18.13 -0.14 -9.59
N GLU A 664 16.86 -0.31 -9.22
CA GLU A 664 15.93 0.81 -9.15
C GLU A 664 16.30 1.80 -8.02
N VAL A 665 16.75 1.30 -6.84
CA VAL A 665 17.20 2.19 -5.75
C VAL A 665 18.36 3.08 -6.21
N GLU A 666 19.33 2.51 -6.89
CA GLU A 666 20.49 3.27 -7.39
C GLU A 666 20.12 4.35 -8.41
N VAL A 667 19.20 4.03 -9.33
CA VAL A 667 18.68 5.00 -10.30
C VAL A 667 17.89 6.11 -9.61
N LEU A 668 17.08 5.79 -8.61
CA LEU A 668 16.36 6.79 -7.82
C LEU A 668 17.34 7.72 -7.10
N MET A 669 18.41 7.19 -6.51
CA MET A 669 19.43 8.00 -5.84
C MET A 669 20.18 8.92 -6.81
N ASP A 670 20.41 8.48 -8.05
CA ASP A 670 20.98 9.32 -9.11
C ASP A 670 20.06 10.51 -9.42
N TYR A 671 18.75 10.28 -9.54
CA TYR A 671 17.78 11.35 -9.74
C TYR A 671 17.66 12.30 -8.54
N VAL A 672 17.70 11.78 -7.30
CA VAL A 672 17.72 12.62 -6.10
C VAL A 672 18.93 13.55 -6.11
N LYS A 673 20.12 13.04 -6.42
CA LYS A 673 21.33 13.85 -6.55
C LYS A 673 21.19 14.92 -7.62
N LYS A 674 20.72 14.57 -8.82
CA LYS A 674 20.46 15.51 -9.91
C LYS A 674 19.47 16.61 -9.52
N LEU A 675 18.38 16.27 -8.86
CA LEU A 675 17.38 17.24 -8.40
C LEU A 675 17.99 18.22 -7.38
N LEU A 676 18.67 17.72 -6.37
CA LEU A 676 19.22 18.53 -5.30
C LEU A 676 20.48 19.33 -5.69
N GLN A 677 21.24 18.86 -6.70
CA GLN A 677 22.42 19.56 -7.21
C GLN A 677 22.12 20.65 -8.24
N THR A 678 20.95 20.59 -8.88
CA THR A 678 20.54 21.61 -9.87
C THR A 678 19.87 22.83 -9.26
N GLN A 679 19.85 22.93 -7.93
CA GLN A 679 19.29 24.09 -7.22
C GLN A 679 19.99 25.40 -7.64
N GLY A 680 19.16 26.43 -7.87
CA GLY A 680 19.66 27.78 -8.14
C GLY A 680 20.16 28.03 -9.55
N LYS A 681 20.05 27.06 -10.49
CA LYS A 681 20.30 27.35 -11.91
C LYS A 681 19.22 28.26 -12.47
N LYS A 682 19.60 29.20 -13.36
CA LYS A 682 18.64 30.18 -13.98
C LYS A 682 17.43 29.45 -14.59
N GLY A 683 16.25 29.80 -14.10
CA GLY A 683 14.96 29.31 -14.60
C GLY A 683 14.41 28.05 -13.94
N LEU A 684 15.08 27.47 -12.94
CA LEU A 684 14.55 26.39 -12.12
C LEU A 684 14.16 26.91 -10.74
N ALA A 685 13.00 26.49 -10.25
CA ALA A 685 12.60 26.78 -8.88
C ALA A 685 13.50 26.01 -7.90
N THR A 686 13.83 26.66 -6.78
CA THR A 686 14.50 25.96 -5.66
C THR A 686 13.66 24.81 -5.19
N ILE A 687 14.29 23.67 -4.92
CA ILE A 687 13.65 22.46 -4.40
C ILE A 687 14.24 22.14 -3.03
N SER A 688 13.37 21.83 -2.08
CA SER A 688 13.77 21.24 -0.81
C SER A 688 13.55 19.72 -0.86
N PRO A 689 14.25 18.92 -0.04
CA PRO A 689 13.97 17.50 0.06
C PRO A 689 12.50 17.20 0.39
N GLY A 690 11.82 18.05 1.17
CA GLY A 690 10.39 17.94 1.48
C GLY A 690 9.45 18.08 0.27
N ASP A 691 9.91 18.67 -0.84
CA ASP A 691 9.17 18.76 -2.09
C ASP A 691 9.20 17.47 -2.92
N ILE A 692 10.02 16.49 -2.50
CA ILE A 692 10.24 15.24 -3.23
C ILE A 692 9.56 14.10 -2.46
N GLY A 693 8.87 13.24 -3.20
CA GLY A 693 8.31 11.98 -2.68
C GLY A 693 8.80 10.80 -3.50
N ILE A 694 9.10 9.68 -2.83
CA ILE A 694 9.44 8.41 -3.48
C ILE A 694 8.42 7.37 -3.05
N ILE A 695 7.76 6.76 -4.02
CA ILE A 695 6.71 5.76 -3.82
C ILE A 695 7.22 4.40 -4.26
N ALA A 696 7.08 3.38 -3.42
CA ALA A 696 7.40 2.00 -3.76
C ALA A 696 6.30 1.06 -3.23
N PRO A 697 5.98 -0.04 -3.95
CA PRO A 697 4.86 -0.91 -3.58
C PRO A 697 5.20 -1.85 -2.42
N TYR A 698 6.47 -2.07 -2.17
CA TYR A 698 6.94 -3.05 -1.18
C TYR A 698 7.75 -2.37 -0.07
N ARG A 699 7.46 -2.76 1.15
CA ARG A 699 8.08 -2.17 2.33
C ARG A 699 9.61 -2.30 2.37
N LYS A 700 10.14 -3.46 1.96
CA LYS A 700 11.60 -3.65 1.95
C LYS A 700 12.28 -2.69 0.97
N GLN A 701 11.62 -2.40 -0.16
CA GLN A 701 12.08 -1.37 -1.08
C GLN A 701 12.10 0.01 -0.41
N VAL A 702 11.04 0.36 0.31
CA VAL A 702 10.98 1.62 1.09
C VAL A 702 12.13 1.70 2.09
N GLN A 703 12.41 0.63 2.84
CA GLN A 703 13.53 0.58 3.80
C GLN A 703 14.89 0.72 3.11
N LYS A 704 15.10 0.02 1.99
CA LYS A 704 16.35 0.13 1.21
C LYS A 704 16.54 1.55 0.65
N ILE A 705 15.48 2.19 0.16
CA ILE A 705 15.52 3.57 -0.32
C ILE A 705 15.86 4.53 0.84
N ARG A 706 15.22 4.39 2.01
CA ARG A 706 15.52 5.22 3.19
C ARG A 706 16.99 5.09 3.61
N LYS A 707 17.52 3.86 3.69
CA LYS A 707 18.94 3.60 3.99
C LYS A 707 19.89 4.24 2.96
N ALA A 708 19.54 4.14 1.67
CA ALA A 708 20.29 4.77 0.59
C ALA A 708 20.29 6.30 0.69
N LEU A 709 19.15 6.90 1.02
CA LEU A 709 19.01 8.35 1.22
C LEU A 709 19.87 8.87 2.38
N GLU A 710 19.90 8.17 3.50
CA GLU A 710 20.74 8.54 4.64
C GLU A 710 22.22 8.58 4.24
N LYS A 711 22.67 7.58 3.47
CA LYS A 711 24.04 7.54 2.97
C LYS A 711 24.30 8.69 1.98
N VAL A 712 23.44 8.86 0.99
CA VAL A 712 23.57 9.96 0.01
C VAL A 712 23.55 11.32 0.71
N GLY A 713 22.69 11.49 1.71
CA GLY A 713 22.62 12.72 2.51
C GLY A 713 23.94 13.03 3.23
N LYS A 714 24.58 12.01 3.80
CA LYS A 714 25.90 12.14 4.46
C LYS A 714 27.02 12.44 3.46
N ASP A 715 27.09 11.67 2.37
CA ASP A 715 28.17 11.76 1.37
C ASP A 715 28.16 13.10 0.64
N PHE A 716 26.98 13.61 0.30
CA PHE A 716 26.81 14.89 -0.42
C PHE A 716 26.48 16.09 0.49
N LYS A 717 26.39 15.86 1.81
CA LYS A 717 26.06 16.90 2.82
C LYS A 717 24.77 17.66 2.52
N PHE A 718 23.75 16.95 2.01
CA PHE A 718 22.44 17.53 1.79
C PHE A 718 21.75 17.82 3.13
N LYS A 719 21.34 19.09 3.31
CA LYS A 719 20.57 19.49 4.49
C LYS A 719 19.15 18.94 4.41
N ASP A 720 18.58 18.61 5.55
CA ASP A 720 17.18 18.22 5.72
C ASP A 720 16.72 17.04 4.84
N ILE A 721 17.65 16.15 4.45
CA ILE A 721 17.35 14.99 3.60
C ILE A 721 16.27 14.09 4.23
N SER A 722 16.17 14.07 5.55
CA SER A 722 15.15 13.34 6.30
C SER A 722 13.72 13.84 6.06
N THR A 723 13.54 15.04 5.52
CA THR A 723 12.22 15.59 5.15
C THR A 723 11.69 15.04 3.82
N LEU A 724 12.57 14.41 3.01
CA LEU A 724 12.17 13.70 1.81
C LEU A 724 11.32 12.49 2.20
N LYS A 725 10.07 12.47 1.76
CA LYS A 725 9.15 11.38 2.11
C LYS A 725 9.38 10.16 1.22
N VAL A 726 9.62 9.01 1.84
CA VAL A 726 9.61 7.70 1.18
C VAL A 726 8.54 6.85 1.83
N GLY A 727 7.67 6.25 1.04
CA GLY A 727 6.59 5.44 1.59
C GLY A 727 5.92 4.53 0.56
N SER A 728 4.93 3.76 1.04
CA SER A 728 4.08 2.96 0.18
C SER A 728 3.07 3.84 -0.57
N VAL A 729 2.33 3.23 -1.50
CA VAL A 729 1.25 3.93 -2.24
C VAL A 729 0.17 4.40 -1.27
N GLU A 730 -0.14 3.58 -0.28
CA GLU A 730 -1.12 3.86 0.76
C GLU A 730 -0.72 5.09 1.60
N GLU A 731 0.55 5.18 1.99
CA GLU A 731 1.09 6.31 2.75
C GLU A 731 1.08 7.64 1.97
N PHE A 732 0.98 7.58 0.65
CA PHE A 732 0.86 8.75 -0.21
C PHE A 732 -0.57 9.11 -0.59
N GLN A 733 -1.56 8.33 -0.19
CA GLN A 733 -2.96 8.70 -0.45
C GLN A 733 -3.31 10.00 0.26
N GLY A 734 -4.02 10.89 -0.45
CA GLY A 734 -4.32 12.25 0.03
C GLY A 734 -3.13 13.22 0.01
N GLN A 735 -1.91 12.75 -0.18
CA GLN A 735 -0.70 13.58 -0.22
C GLN A 735 -0.31 13.98 -1.65
N GLU A 736 0.55 14.96 -1.77
CA GLU A 736 1.06 15.46 -3.04
C GLU A 736 2.44 16.08 -2.86
N ARG A 737 3.31 15.96 -3.85
CA ARG A 737 4.63 16.59 -3.87
C ARG A 737 4.90 17.25 -5.21
N ARG A 738 5.82 18.19 -5.23
CA ARG A 738 6.26 18.85 -6.47
C ARG A 738 6.87 17.83 -7.43
N VAL A 739 7.71 16.95 -6.93
CA VAL A 739 8.33 15.85 -7.66
C VAL A 739 7.94 14.52 -7.02
N ILE A 740 7.46 13.60 -7.81
CA ILE A 740 7.24 12.22 -7.39
C ILE A 740 8.11 11.28 -8.22
N MET A 741 8.77 10.38 -7.54
CA MET A 741 9.47 9.25 -8.14
C MET A 741 8.79 7.95 -7.73
N VAL A 742 8.61 7.04 -8.67
CA VAL A 742 7.96 5.75 -8.45
C VAL A 742 8.93 4.63 -8.77
N SER A 743 9.13 3.71 -7.84
CA SER A 743 9.85 2.45 -8.02
C SER A 743 8.83 1.33 -8.19
N THR A 744 8.91 0.57 -9.27
CA THR A 744 7.95 -0.51 -9.53
C THR A 744 8.39 -1.86 -8.99
N VAL A 745 9.68 -2.02 -8.75
CA VAL A 745 10.37 -3.16 -8.14
C VAL A 745 10.39 -4.41 -9.02
N ARG A 746 9.26 -4.82 -9.58
CA ARG A 746 9.14 -6.06 -10.34
C ARG A 746 10.02 -6.09 -11.59
N SER A 747 10.89 -7.09 -11.66
CA SER A 747 11.75 -7.37 -12.80
C SER A 747 11.66 -8.83 -13.28
N SER A 748 10.90 -9.69 -12.58
CA SER A 748 10.62 -11.08 -12.96
C SER A 748 9.13 -11.30 -13.18
N PRO A 749 8.70 -12.02 -14.21
CA PRO A 749 7.29 -12.38 -14.43
C PRO A 749 6.76 -13.40 -13.39
N ASN A 750 7.65 -14.14 -12.73
CA ASN A 750 7.28 -15.27 -11.86
C ASN A 750 6.36 -14.91 -10.69
N TYR A 751 6.40 -13.66 -10.23
CA TYR A 751 5.62 -13.21 -9.06
C TYR A 751 4.40 -12.35 -9.42
N VAL A 752 4.14 -12.11 -10.71
CA VAL A 752 3.02 -11.26 -11.16
C VAL A 752 1.66 -11.85 -10.80
N GLU A 753 1.51 -13.18 -10.89
CA GLU A 753 0.25 -13.84 -10.52
C GLU A 753 0.00 -13.80 -9.01
N ILE A 754 1.04 -13.87 -8.18
CA ILE A 754 0.94 -13.69 -6.74
C ILE A 754 0.49 -12.26 -6.41
N ASP A 755 1.10 -11.27 -7.05
CA ASP A 755 0.70 -9.87 -6.89
C ASP A 755 -0.76 -9.65 -7.25
N LYS A 756 -1.23 -10.24 -8.34
CA LYS A 756 -2.63 -10.17 -8.79
C LYS A 756 -3.59 -10.81 -7.78
N GLN A 757 -3.27 -12.00 -7.30
CA GLN A 757 -4.11 -12.75 -6.37
C GLN A 757 -4.32 -11.99 -5.05
N PHE A 758 -3.29 -11.28 -4.58
CA PHE A 758 -3.31 -10.56 -3.30
C PHE A 758 -3.42 -9.05 -3.45
N ASN A 759 -3.63 -8.56 -4.66
CA ASN A 759 -3.73 -7.13 -4.96
C ASN A 759 -2.47 -6.35 -4.52
N LEU A 760 -1.29 -6.96 -4.71
CA LEU A 760 0.01 -6.43 -4.34
C LEU A 760 0.72 -5.80 -5.53
N GLY A 761 1.79 -5.05 -5.26
CA GLY A 761 2.62 -4.45 -6.30
C GLY A 761 1.90 -3.39 -7.13
N PHE A 762 2.45 -3.10 -8.30
CA PHE A 762 1.87 -2.19 -9.27
C PHE A 762 1.30 -2.90 -10.49
N VAL A 763 1.83 -4.06 -10.83
CA VAL A 763 1.41 -4.82 -12.01
C VAL A 763 0.02 -5.38 -11.77
N LYS A 764 -0.90 -5.17 -12.72
CA LYS A 764 -2.33 -5.55 -12.64
C LYS A 764 -3.09 -4.91 -11.46
N ASN A 765 -2.65 -3.73 -11.03
CA ASN A 765 -3.32 -2.93 -10.01
C ASN A 765 -3.48 -1.47 -10.45
N GLU A 766 -4.50 -1.23 -11.24
CA GLU A 766 -4.79 0.08 -11.82
C GLU A 766 -5.03 1.18 -10.77
N LYS A 767 -5.64 0.85 -9.63
CA LYS A 767 -5.89 1.83 -8.55
C LYS A 767 -4.58 2.31 -7.92
N ARG A 768 -3.60 1.42 -7.73
CA ARG A 768 -2.25 1.79 -7.24
C ARG A 768 -1.50 2.63 -8.25
N PHE A 769 -1.56 2.26 -9.53
CA PHE A 769 -1.00 3.09 -10.60
C PHE A 769 -1.58 4.49 -10.56
N ASN A 770 -2.92 4.61 -10.56
CA ASN A 770 -3.60 5.90 -10.54
C ASN A 770 -3.19 6.77 -9.36
N VAL A 771 -3.12 6.20 -8.15
CA VAL A 771 -2.67 6.96 -6.98
C VAL A 771 -1.22 7.40 -7.13
N ALA A 772 -0.30 6.51 -7.47
CA ALA A 772 1.13 6.83 -7.54
C ALA A 772 1.43 7.94 -8.55
N VAL A 773 0.88 7.84 -9.75
CA VAL A 773 1.13 8.80 -10.84
C VAL A 773 0.51 10.18 -10.55
N THR A 774 -0.66 10.20 -9.93
CA THR A 774 -1.40 11.45 -9.69
C THR A 774 -0.98 12.23 -8.44
N ARG A 775 0.10 11.80 -7.75
CA ARG A 775 0.66 12.55 -6.60
C ARG A 775 1.58 13.70 -7.02
N ALA A 776 2.11 13.66 -8.25
CA ALA A 776 3.06 14.65 -8.76
C ALA A 776 2.37 15.94 -9.22
N LYS A 777 2.97 17.08 -8.86
CA LYS A 777 2.53 18.41 -9.33
C LYS A 777 3.26 18.83 -10.62
N ALA A 778 4.58 18.75 -10.64
CA ALA A 778 5.43 19.36 -11.65
C ALA A 778 6.38 18.39 -12.36
N LEU A 779 6.75 17.26 -11.75
CA LEU A 779 7.63 16.25 -12.34
C LEU A 779 7.27 14.86 -11.83
N LEU A 780 7.14 13.94 -12.76
CA LEU A 780 6.95 12.51 -12.49
C LEU A 780 8.10 11.71 -13.09
N ILE A 781 8.74 10.86 -12.28
CA ILE A 781 9.78 9.94 -12.70
C ILE A 781 9.36 8.53 -12.30
N VAL A 782 9.20 7.64 -13.26
CA VAL A 782 8.90 6.23 -13.03
C VAL A 782 10.10 5.38 -13.40
N VAL A 783 10.53 4.52 -12.49
CA VAL A 783 11.65 3.60 -12.68
C VAL A 783 11.12 2.18 -12.63
N GLY A 784 11.40 1.38 -13.64
CA GLY A 784 10.93 -0.01 -13.67
C GLY A 784 11.37 -0.79 -14.89
N ASN A 785 11.06 -2.10 -14.87
CA ASN A 785 11.41 -3.00 -15.97
C ASN A 785 10.28 -3.02 -17.02
N PRO A 786 10.51 -2.50 -18.24
CA PRO A 786 9.48 -2.45 -19.27
C PRO A 786 8.97 -3.83 -19.68
N ARG A 787 9.83 -4.88 -19.68
CA ARG A 787 9.41 -6.26 -20.01
C ARG A 787 8.29 -6.78 -19.11
N VAL A 788 8.34 -6.47 -17.84
CA VAL A 788 7.34 -6.91 -16.88
C VAL A 788 6.13 -5.98 -16.91
N LEU A 789 6.36 -4.67 -16.97
CA LEU A 789 5.29 -3.68 -16.95
C LEU A 789 4.44 -3.69 -18.22
N ASP A 790 5.03 -3.94 -19.40
CA ASP A 790 4.29 -4.03 -20.67
C ASP A 790 3.28 -5.21 -20.71
N THR A 791 3.37 -6.15 -19.78
CA THR A 791 2.36 -7.22 -19.62
C THR A 791 1.04 -6.72 -19.01
N ASP A 792 1.04 -5.52 -18.46
CA ASP A 792 -0.14 -4.87 -17.88
C ASP A 792 -0.66 -3.78 -18.82
N PRO A 793 -1.93 -3.81 -19.25
CA PRO A 793 -2.47 -2.84 -20.22
C PRO A 793 -2.32 -1.38 -19.78
N THR A 794 -2.45 -1.10 -18.49
CA THR A 794 -2.33 0.25 -17.92
C THR A 794 -0.89 0.76 -18.04
N TRP A 795 0.06 -0.07 -17.64
CA TRP A 795 1.48 0.27 -17.75
C TRP A 795 1.96 0.32 -19.19
N ALA A 796 1.52 -0.61 -20.05
CA ALA A 796 1.83 -0.60 -21.47
C ALA A 796 1.38 0.69 -22.15
N HIS A 797 0.17 1.17 -21.79
CA HIS A 797 -0.34 2.45 -22.27
C HIS A 797 0.53 3.63 -21.80
N PHE A 798 0.92 3.66 -20.52
CA PHE A 798 1.77 4.70 -19.96
C PHE A 798 3.19 4.69 -20.57
N ILE A 799 3.80 3.52 -20.76
CA ILE A 799 5.14 3.37 -21.36
C ILE A 799 5.10 3.83 -22.81
N ARG A 800 4.09 3.43 -23.57
CA ARG A 800 3.89 3.89 -24.96
C ARG A 800 3.76 5.39 -25.02
N TYR A 801 2.94 5.99 -24.18
CA TYR A 801 2.81 7.45 -24.06
C TYR A 801 4.16 8.12 -23.80
N CYS A 802 4.98 7.59 -22.89
CA CYS A 802 6.31 8.13 -22.64
C CYS A 802 7.26 7.98 -23.83
N ARG A 803 7.14 6.89 -24.61
CA ARG A 803 7.93 6.71 -25.87
C ARG A 803 7.50 7.71 -26.92
N ASP A 804 6.24 7.82 -27.20
CA ASP A 804 5.67 8.68 -28.24
C ASP A 804 5.96 10.16 -27.96
N GLU A 805 5.87 10.58 -26.72
CA GLU A 805 6.16 11.94 -26.27
C GLU A 805 7.64 12.21 -26.00
N GLY A 806 8.54 11.22 -26.15
CA GLY A 806 9.96 11.38 -25.94
C GLY A 806 10.42 11.51 -24.49
N GLY A 807 9.65 10.98 -23.54
CA GLY A 807 9.97 10.91 -22.10
C GLY A 807 10.59 9.59 -21.67
N TYR A 808 10.79 8.66 -22.59
CA TYR A 808 11.39 7.37 -22.30
C TYR A 808 12.92 7.44 -22.29
N ASP A 809 13.54 6.81 -21.31
CA ASP A 809 15.00 6.67 -21.20
C ASP A 809 15.38 5.31 -20.60
N GLY A 810 16.58 4.82 -20.89
CA GLY A 810 17.14 3.61 -20.28
C GLY A 810 17.03 2.37 -21.15
N TYR A 811 16.76 1.24 -20.50
CA TYR A 811 16.68 -0.05 -21.17
C TYR A 811 15.46 -0.09 -22.09
N GLU A 812 15.69 -0.44 -23.36
CA GLU A 812 14.66 -0.65 -24.37
C GLU A 812 14.41 -2.13 -24.59
N HIS A 813 13.17 -2.54 -24.49
CA HIS A 813 12.72 -3.87 -24.90
C HIS A 813 12.29 -3.81 -26.35
N MET A 814 12.84 -4.70 -27.18
CA MET A 814 12.46 -4.85 -28.59
C MET A 814 11.46 -6.00 -28.71
N GLU A 815 10.34 -5.76 -29.39
CA GLU A 815 9.25 -6.75 -29.57
C GLU A 815 9.68 -8.04 -30.31
N GLU A 816 10.84 -8.03 -30.99
CA GLU A 816 11.39 -9.20 -31.71
C GLU A 816 11.93 -10.33 -30.81
N ASP A 817 12.02 -10.08 -29.49
CA ASP A 817 12.47 -11.07 -28.49
C ASP A 817 11.38 -12.07 -28.06
N GLU A 818 10.10 -11.87 -28.41
CA GLU A 818 8.98 -12.72 -27.91
C GLU A 818 9.08 -14.18 -28.36
N ASP A 819 9.53 -14.45 -29.58
CA ASP A 819 9.59 -15.83 -30.13
C ASP A 819 10.64 -16.70 -29.44
N VAL A 820 11.71 -16.09 -28.92
CA VAL A 820 12.79 -16.77 -28.20
C VAL A 820 12.44 -16.94 -26.72
N VAL A 821 11.79 -15.95 -26.11
CA VAL A 821 11.32 -16.02 -24.72
C VAL A 821 10.21 -17.06 -24.56
N GLU A 822 9.30 -17.19 -25.52
CA GLU A 822 8.27 -18.22 -25.52
C GLU A 822 8.86 -19.63 -25.74
N ARG A 823 9.89 -19.78 -26.57
CA ARG A 823 10.65 -21.03 -26.72
C ARG A 823 11.44 -21.38 -25.46
N LEU A 824 12.03 -20.40 -24.77
CA LEU A 824 12.77 -20.61 -23.52
C LEU A 824 11.83 -20.87 -22.33
N SER A 825 10.65 -20.22 -22.26
CA SER A 825 9.66 -20.50 -21.21
C SER A 825 9.14 -21.94 -21.31
N ARG A 826 9.05 -22.52 -22.50
CA ARG A 826 8.73 -23.95 -22.68
C ARG A 826 9.86 -24.90 -22.22
N LEU A 827 11.11 -24.45 -22.22
CA LEU A 827 12.24 -25.20 -21.66
C LEU A 827 12.36 -25.09 -20.13
N TYR A 828 11.84 -24.01 -19.54
CA TYR A 828 11.81 -23.77 -18.07
C TYR A 828 10.72 -24.54 -17.32
N ILE A 829 9.79 -25.21 -17.99
CA ILE A 829 8.64 -25.93 -17.38
C ILE A 829 9.08 -27.12 -16.50
N ASN A 830 10.33 -27.54 -16.52
CA ASN A 830 10.83 -28.67 -15.72
C ASN A 830 11.77 -28.29 -14.56
N ILE A 831 11.85 -27.02 -14.18
CA ILE A 831 12.49 -26.65 -12.91
C ILE A 831 11.37 -26.49 -11.90
N ASP A 832 11.34 -27.36 -10.90
CA ASP A 832 10.48 -27.25 -9.70
C ASP A 832 10.64 -25.85 -9.09
N VAL A 833 9.86 -24.91 -9.57
CA VAL A 833 9.57 -23.71 -8.81
C VAL A 833 8.68 -24.18 -7.66
N GLN A 834 9.24 -24.33 -6.49
CA GLN A 834 8.46 -24.46 -5.28
C GLN A 834 7.55 -23.24 -5.24
N VAL A 835 6.27 -23.46 -5.52
CA VAL A 835 5.22 -22.44 -5.37
C VAL A 835 5.22 -22.10 -3.89
N GLU A 836 5.89 -21.00 -3.55
CA GLU A 836 5.78 -20.43 -2.21
C GLU A 836 4.31 -20.17 -1.94
N THR A 837 3.83 -20.71 -0.84
CA THR A 837 2.44 -20.54 -0.45
C THR A 837 2.12 -19.05 -0.40
N ALA A 838 1.07 -18.64 -1.08
CA ALA A 838 0.58 -17.28 -1.20
C ALA A 838 0.43 -16.54 0.16
N GLU A 839 0.39 -17.27 1.28
CA GLU A 839 0.26 -16.76 2.64
C GLU A 839 1.43 -15.87 3.08
N SER A 840 2.65 -16.07 2.59
CA SER A 840 3.81 -15.27 3.01
C SER A 840 3.87 -13.88 2.34
N ALA A 841 3.28 -13.72 1.17
CA ALA A 841 3.28 -12.45 0.42
C ALA A 841 2.25 -11.44 0.97
N VAL A 842 1.14 -11.91 1.54
CA VAL A 842 0.04 -11.08 2.08
C VAL A 842 0.47 -10.28 3.29
N GLN A 843 1.43 -10.78 4.06
CA GLN A 843 1.83 -10.19 5.34
C GLN A 843 2.36 -8.75 5.31
N GLN A 844 2.75 -8.27 4.15
CA GLN A 844 3.63 -7.10 4.07
C GLN A 844 2.91 -5.80 3.77
N HIS A 845 1.67 -5.91 3.30
CA HIS A 845 0.90 -4.77 2.83
C HIS A 845 -0.31 -4.46 3.72
N LEU A 846 -0.49 -5.20 4.80
CA LEU A 846 -1.75 -5.27 5.50
C LEU A 846 -1.87 -4.45 6.77
N ASP A 847 -0.84 -3.68 7.16
CA ASP A 847 -0.91 -2.73 8.28
C ASP A 847 -0.75 -1.30 7.79
N PRO A 848 -1.80 -0.69 7.26
CA PRO A 848 -1.77 0.71 6.86
C PRO A 848 -1.66 1.62 8.10
N GLU A 849 -0.91 2.71 7.96
CA GLU A 849 -0.68 3.70 9.01
C GLU A 849 -1.99 4.23 9.65
N TRP A 850 -3.06 4.36 8.87
CA TRP A 850 -4.33 4.87 9.35
C TRP A 850 -5.05 3.95 10.34
N ARG A 851 -4.74 2.63 10.36
CA ARG A 851 -5.27 1.72 11.39
C ARG A 851 -4.59 1.89 12.74
N SER A 852 -3.40 2.46 12.77
CA SER A 852 -2.72 2.81 14.02
C SER A 852 -3.29 4.08 14.68
N ASP A 853 -4.11 4.81 13.96
CA ASP A 853 -4.70 6.07 14.40
C ASP A 853 -5.99 5.88 15.22
N LEU A 854 -6.30 4.65 15.63
CA LEU A 854 -7.42 4.31 16.49
C LEU A 854 -6.97 4.31 17.95
#